data_936a839f2279d15d7db84ac6dc96ccfa
#
_entry.id   936a839f2279d15d7db84ac6dc96ccfa
#
_cell.length_a   1.000
_cell.length_b   1.000
_cell.length_c   1.000
_cell.angle_alpha   90.00
_cell.angle_beta   90.00
_cell.angle_gamma   90.00
#
_symmetry.space_group_name_H-M   'P 1'
#
loop_
_entity.id
_entity.type
_entity.pdbx_description
1 polymer ?
#
loop_
_entity_poly.entity_id
_entity_poly.type
_entity_poly.pdbx_seq_one_letter_code
_entity_poly.pdbx_strand_id
1 'polypeptide(L)'
;MTDTAVSFSKEEFKKKVVSNCKSLYRKNIDEADKQQVFQSVAYAVKDLIIDKWIATHKTYDKEDPKVVYYMSMEFLMGRALGNNMINLTKYNEIKEALEELGLDINVIEDQEPDAALGNGGLGRLAACFLDSLATLEYPAYGCGIRYKYGMFKQEIKDGYQVEVPDNWLKDGNPFEIKRSEYKYEVKFGGYVRSYRDEASGRDIFVQEDYRSVIAVPYDLPVIGYGNNTVNSLRIWDAEPVNTFNLSSFDKGDYQKAIEEENLAKNIVEVLYPNDNHYAGKELRLKQQYFFVSASVQRAVDRYKSMHNGDVRKLYEKVTFQLNDTHPTVAVAELMRILMDENGLEWDEAWDITTKTVASTNHTIMAEALEKWPIELFSRLLPRIYQIVEEINRRFVEEIKAKYPGDQEKVRKMAVIYDGQVKMAHLAICAGYSVNGVAKLHTEILEKQELKDFYEMMPEKFNNKTNGITQRRFLLHANPLLADWITDKIGDGWITDLKQLEKLLVYVNDEKARQEFMQIKHKNKVRLAKYIKEHNGIDVNPDSIFDVQVKRLHEYKRQLLNILHIMYLYNEIKKNPDMDIVPRTFIFGAKAAAGYKIAKQTIKLINNVAEVINNDESINGKIKVVFIENYRVSNAEIIFAAADVSEQISRASKEASGTGNMKFMLNGAMTLGTMDGANVEIVQEVGADNAVIFGLSSDEVIRYENEGGYDPMEIFNNDQDIREVLMELINGKYSKEDPEMFRDIYNSLLNTQEGRRADTYFILKDFCSYADAQKKIDERYRDEKSWAKTVMINSFKAGKFSSDRTIEEYATEIWKLTKTPVKVQ
;
A
#
# COMPACT_ATOMS: atom_id res chain seq x y z
N MET A 1 -19.29 -4.68 38.38
CA MET A 1 -18.09 -5.48 38.69
C MET A 1 -16.96 -4.75 38.00
N THR A 2 -16.09 -4.15 38.76
CA THR A 2 -15.00 -3.32 38.30
C THR A 2 -14.02 -4.17 37.50
N ASP A 3 -13.79 -3.73 36.28
CA ASP A 3 -12.74 -4.23 35.38
C ASP A 3 -11.39 -4.12 36.11
N THR A 4 -10.88 -5.23 36.62
CA THR A 4 -9.51 -5.29 37.15
C THR A 4 -8.55 -5.42 35.96
N ALA A 5 -8.44 -4.35 35.17
CA ALA A 5 -7.31 -4.21 34.29
C ALA A 5 -6.04 -4.31 35.14
N VAL A 6 -5.18 -5.26 34.86
CA VAL A 6 -3.84 -5.32 35.46
C VAL A 6 -3.19 -3.95 35.23
N SER A 7 -3.05 -3.19 36.29
CA SER A 7 -2.48 -1.84 36.21
C SER A 7 -1.05 -1.93 35.73
N PHE A 8 -0.68 -1.19 34.69
CA PHE A 8 0.70 -1.10 34.22
C PHE A 8 1.63 -0.68 35.35
N SER A 9 2.65 -1.47 35.63
CA SER A 9 3.68 -1.17 36.64
C SER A 9 4.99 -0.79 35.96
N LYS A 10 5.41 0.47 36.10
CA LYS A 10 6.71 0.93 35.57
C LYS A 10 7.87 0.08 36.11
N GLU A 11 7.82 -0.28 37.41
CA GLU A 11 8.88 -1.08 38.02
C GLU A 11 8.96 -2.49 37.46
N GLU A 12 7.84 -3.14 37.22
CA GLU A 12 7.82 -4.45 36.58
C GLU A 12 8.29 -4.38 35.14
N PHE A 13 7.87 -3.36 34.41
CA PHE A 13 8.31 -3.13 33.03
C PHE A 13 9.83 -2.93 32.96
N LYS A 14 10.41 -2.06 33.81
CA LYS A 14 11.86 -1.86 33.88
C LYS A 14 12.62 -3.16 34.18
N LYS A 15 12.15 -3.92 35.18
CA LYS A 15 12.74 -5.25 35.51
C LYS A 15 12.68 -6.18 34.32
N LYS A 16 11.59 -6.18 33.56
CA LYS A 16 11.42 -7.02 32.39
C LYS A 16 12.39 -6.66 31.26
N VAL A 17 12.56 -5.35 30.98
CA VAL A 17 13.55 -4.86 29.99
C VAL A 17 14.95 -5.33 30.34
N VAL A 18 15.36 -5.13 31.61
CA VAL A 18 16.68 -5.56 32.10
C VAL A 18 16.85 -7.08 32.05
N SER A 19 15.81 -7.85 32.44
CA SER A 19 15.81 -9.30 32.37
C SER A 19 15.91 -9.82 30.94
N ASN A 20 15.18 -9.21 30.00
CA ASN A 20 15.27 -9.56 28.60
C ASN A 20 16.68 -9.35 28.04
N CYS A 21 17.33 -8.22 28.37
CA CYS A 21 18.71 -7.97 27.96
C CYS A 21 19.68 -9.05 28.46
N LYS A 22 19.55 -9.46 29.70
CA LYS A 22 20.37 -10.54 30.28
C LYS A 22 20.10 -11.89 29.62
N SER A 23 18.84 -12.22 29.41
CA SER A 23 18.44 -13.54 28.87
C SER A 23 18.78 -13.70 27.39
N LEU A 24 18.57 -12.64 26.60
CA LEU A 24 18.79 -12.68 25.15
C LEU A 24 20.28 -12.51 24.79
N TYR A 25 21.02 -11.66 25.53
CA TYR A 25 22.36 -11.22 25.12
C TYR A 25 23.45 -11.50 26.16
N ARG A 26 23.11 -11.99 27.34
CA ARG A 26 24.03 -12.18 28.45
C ARG A 26 24.79 -10.87 28.80
N LYS A 27 24.09 -9.73 28.77
CA LYS A 27 24.65 -8.41 29.06
C LYS A 27 23.77 -7.63 30.05
N ASN A 28 24.37 -6.75 30.80
CA ASN A 28 23.62 -5.69 31.48
C ASN A 28 23.17 -4.62 30.48
N ILE A 29 22.16 -3.84 30.83
CA ILE A 29 21.56 -2.87 29.93
C ILE A 29 22.53 -1.75 29.47
N ASP A 30 23.47 -1.39 30.33
CA ASP A 30 24.54 -0.43 30.07
C ASP A 30 25.67 -0.92 29.18
N GLU A 31 25.79 -2.27 29.03
CA GLU A 31 26.74 -2.95 28.15
C GLU A 31 26.15 -3.29 26.78
N ALA A 32 24.83 -3.21 26.64
CA ALA A 32 24.12 -3.57 25.42
C ALA A 32 24.26 -2.49 24.33
N ASP A 33 24.37 -2.89 23.09
CA ASP A 33 24.25 -1.97 21.98
C ASP A 33 22.79 -1.55 21.75
N LYS A 34 22.59 -0.51 20.94
CA LYS A 34 21.26 0.09 20.71
C LYS A 34 20.25 -0.92 20.16
N GLN A 35 20.68 -1.83 19.29
CA GLN A 35 19.80 -2.86 18.72
C GLN A 35 19.38 -3.88 19.78
N GLN A 36 20.29 -4.28 20.65
CA GLN A 36 20.01 -5.20 21.77
C GLN A 36 19.06 -4.56 22.78
N VAL A 37 19.21 -3.25 23.03
CA VAL A 37 18.27 -2.48 23.87
C VAL A 37 16.89 -2.46 23.22
N PHE A 38 16.80 -2.13 21.91
CA PHE A 38 15.54 -2.16 21.18
C PHE A 38 14.82 -3.51 21.31
N GLN A 39 15.52 -4.61 21.04
CA GLN A 39 14.96 -5.97 21.16
C GLN A 39 14.44 -6.24 22.57
N SER A 40 15.20 -5.85 23.59
CA SER A 40 14.84 -6.06 25.00
C SER A 40 13.56 -5.29 25.38
N VAL A 41 13.42 -4.06 24.90
CA VAL A 41 12.23 -3.23 25.08
C VAL A 41 11.04 -3.80 24.30
N ALA A 42 11.25 -4.19 23.04
CA ALA A 42 10.18 -4.73 22.19
C ALA A 42 9.59 -6.04 22.77
N TYR A 43 10.42 -6.92 23.30
CA TYR A 43 9.93 -8.11 24.01
C TYR A 43 9.15 -7.77 25.29
N ALA A 44 9.56 -6.74 26.03
CA ALA A 44 8.80 -6.28 27.20
C ALA A 44 7.44 -5.69 26.82
N VAL A 45 7.36 -4.94 25.72
CA VAL A 45 6.08 -4.44 25.17
C VAL A 45 5.21 -5.59 24.68
N LYS A 46 5.79 -6.59 24.01
CA LYS A 46 5.05 -7.78 23.56
C LYS A 46 4.38 -8.51 24.72
N ASP A 47 5.04 -8.61 25.88
CA ASP A 47 4.44 -9.23 27.06
C ASP A 47 3.15 -8.52 27.51
N LEU A 48 3.05 -7.20 27.34
CA LEU A 48 1.82 -6.43 27.62
C LEU A 48 0.68 -6.74 26.63
N ILE A 49 1.01 -7.29 25.46
CA ILE A 49 0.07 -7.60 24.39
C ILE A 49 -0.49 -9.02 24.54
N ILE A 50 0.31 -9.95 25.05
CA ILE A 50 0.04 -11.39 24.96
C ILE A 50 -1.29 -11.79 25.60
N ASP A 51 -1.59 -11.31 26.79
CA ASP A 51 -2.83 -11.66 27.48
C ASP A 51 -4.08 -11.20 26.70
N LYS A 52 -4.03 -9.98 26.15
CA LYS A 52 -5.09 -9.46 25.27
C LYS A 52 -5.22 -10.27 23.99
N TRP A 53 -4.09 -10.68 23.41
CA TRP A 53 -4.07 -11.50 22.20
C TRP A 53 -4.69 -12.88 22.44
N ILE A 54 -4.34 -13.53 23.54
CA ILE A 54 -4.95 -14.81 23.96
C ILE A 54 -6.46 -14.63 24.22
N ALA A 55 -6.83 -13.56 24.96
CA ALA A 55 -8.25 -13.28 25.25
C ALA A 55 -9.06 -13.04 23.97
N THR A 56 -8.49 -12.37 22.98
CA THR A 56 -9.13 -12.14 21.68
C THR A 56 -9.46 -13.46 20.99
N HIS A 57 -8.48 -14.36 20.87
CA HIS A 57 -8.71 -15.67 20.25
C HIS A 57 -9.74 -16.50 21.01
N LYS A 58 -9.65 -16.55 22.34
CA LYS A 58 -10.65 -17.26 23.17
C LYS A 58 -12.05 -16.67 23.00
N THR A 59 -12.15 -15.34 22.87
CA THR A 59 -13.44 -14.68 22.63
C THR A 59 -14.02 -15.09 21.27
N TYR A 60 -13.20 -15.09 20.21
CA TYR A 60 -13.63 -15.49 18.88
C TYR A 60 -14.00 -16.99 18.77
N ASP A 61 -13.31 -17.85 19.52
CA ASP A 61 -13.65 -19.27 19.59
C ASP A 61 -14.95 -19.51 20.37
N LYS A 62 -15.24 -18.72 21.39
CA LYS A 62 -16.44 -18.83 22.22
C LYS A 62 -17.67 -18.21 21.58
N GLU A 63 -17.54 -16.99 21.06
CA GLU A 63 -18.68 -16.22 20.52
C GLU A 63 -18.98 -16.58 19.05
N ASP A 64 -18.06 -17.26 18.39
CA ASP A 64 -18.16 -17.68 16.99
C ASP A 64 -18.65 -16.57 16.04
N PRO A 65 -18.03 -15.38 16.05
CA PRO A 65 -18.43 -14.30 15.17
C PRO A 65 -18.02 -14.58 13.72
N LYS A 66 -18.66 -13.89 12.78
CA LYS A 66 -18.18 -13.88 11.40
C LYS A 66 -16.81 -13.16 11.35
N VAL A 67 -15.85 -13.75 10.65
CA VAL A 67 -14.47 -13.27 10.52
C VAL A 67 -14.17 -12.87 9.08
N VAL A 68 -13.59 -11.71 8.88
CA VAL A 68 -13.00 -11.31 7.59
C VAL A 68 -11.54 -11.73 7.53
N TYR A 69 -11.16 -12.36 6.43
CA TYR A 69 -9.79 -12.67 6.05
C TYR A 69 -9.40 -11.71 4.92
N TYR A 70 -8.62 -10.69 5.28
CA TYR A 70 -8.18 -9.67 4.34
C TYR A 70 -6.90 -10.16 3.65
N MET A 71 -7.04 -10.57 2.39
CA MET A 71 -5.98 -11.18 1.61
C MET A 71 -5.25 -10.13 0.77
N SER A 72 -3.99 -9.95 1.02
CA SER A 72 -3.17 -8.99 0.28
C SER A 72 -1.78 -9.52 -0.01
N MET A 73 -1.29 -9.21 -1.21
CA MET A 73 0.10 -9.50 -1.60
C MET A 73 1.09 -8.69 -0.76
N GLU A 74 0.66 -7.57 -0.21
CA GLU A 74 1.51 -6.67 0.57
C GLU A 74 0.80 -6.05 1.77
N PHE A 75 1.56 -5.86 2.86
CA PHE A 75 1.17 -5.15 4.07
C PHE A 75 2.29 -4.19 4.47
N LEU A 76 2.15 -2.92 4.14
CA LEU A 76 3.16 -1.91 4.45
C LEU A 76 2.99 -1.40 5.88
N MET A 77 3.41 -2.21 6.85
CA MET A 77 3.16 -1.98 8.28
C MET A 77 3.98 -0.84 8.86
N GLY A 78 5.19 -0.62 8.37
CA GLY A 78 6.13 0.29 9.00
C GLY A 78 6.71 -0.28 10.31
N ARG A 79 7.23 0.60 11.18
CA ARG A 79 7.73 0.23 12.50
C ARG A 79 6.57 -0.08 13.45
N ALA A 80 6.74 -1.06 14.30
CA ALA A 80 5.69 -1.58 15.19
C ALA A 80 5.77 -1.04 16.63
N LEU A 81 6.97 -0.83 17.18
CA LEU A 81 7.14 -0.52 18.62
C LEU A 81 6.31 0.69 19.05
N GLY A 82 6.54 1.86 18.44
CA GLY A 82 5.84 3.10 18.78
C GLY A 82 4.32 2.99 18.60
N ASN A 83 3.90 2.41 17.46
CA ASN A 83 2.47 2.22 17.19
C ASN A 83 1.80 1.28 18.19
N ASN A 84 2.47 0.21 18.61
CA ASN A 84 1.97 -0.71 19.63
C ASN A 84 1.83 -0.02 20.99
N MET A 85 2.83 0.76 21.41
CA MET A 85 2.76 1.53 22.66
C MET A 85 1.63 2.55 22.64
N ILE A 86 1.40 3.23 21.51
CA ILE A 86 0.30 4.18 21.32
C ILE A 86 -1.05 3.48 21.42
N ASN A 87 -1.25 2.37 20.69
CA ASN A 87 -2.53 1.66 20.70
C ASN A 87 -2.82 0.96 22.02
N LEU A 88 -1.79 0.58 22.78
CA LEU A 88 -1.91 0.14 24.16
C LEU A 88 -2.27 1.30 25.14
N THR A 89 -2.21 2.55 24.68
CA THR A 89 -2.35 3.77 25.52
C THR A 89 -1.31 3.84 26.66
N LYS A 90 -0.10 3.37 26.37
CA LYS A 90 0.99 3.27 27.35
C LYS A 90 2.29 3.98 26.92
N TYR A 91 2.23 4.76 25.86
CA TYR A 91 3.43 5.38 25.29
C TYR A 91 4.18 6.25 26.31
N ASN A 92 3.48 7.15 26.99
CA ASN A 92 4.11 8.08 27.95
C ASN A 92 4.64 7.34 29.19
N GLU A 93 3.90 6.40 29.73
CA GLU A 93 4.30 5.61 30.91
C GLU A 93 5.53 4.74 30.60
N ILE A 94 5.61 4.17 29.41
CA ILE A 94 6.76 3.38 28.94
C ILE A 94 7.95 4.31 28.70
N LYS A 95 7.74 5.46 28.06
CA LYS A 95 8.78 6.47 27.84
C LYS A 95 9.43 6.90 29.18
N GLU A 96 8.62 7.23 30.17
CA GLU A 96 9.11 7.59 31.50
C GLU A 96 9.90 6.43 32.15
N ALA A 97 9.42 5.19 32.04
CA ALA A 97 10.12 4.03 32.57
C ALA A 97 11.50 3.83 31.91
N LEU A 98 11.60 4.09 30.60
CA LEU A 98 12.87 4.02 29.87
C LEU A 98 13.81 5.17 30.24
N GLU A 99 13.32 6.38 30.40
CA GLU A 99 14.09 7.53 30.88
C GLU A 99 14.70 7.27 32.27
N GLU A 100 13.94 6.63 33.18
CA GLU A 100 14.45 6.20 34.50
C GLU A 100 15.58 5.14 34.40
N LEU A 101 15.67 4.40 33.30
CA LEU A 101 16.77 3.50 32.98
C LEU A 101 17.93 4.19 32.25
N GLY A 102 17.82 5.51 31.98
CA GLY A 102 18.79 6.25 31.19
C GLY A 102 18.70 6.01 29.67
N LEU A 103 17.56 5.54 29.18
CA LEU A 103 17.32 5.20 27.79
C LEU A 103 16.42 6.24 27.10
N ASP A 104 16.77 6.61 25.87
CA ASP A 104 15.98 7.52 25.03
C ASP A 104 15.10 6.71 24.07
N ILE A 105 13.78 6.88 24.18
CA ILE A 105 12.78 6.18 23.34
C ILE A 105 13.00 6.46 21.84
N ASN A 106 13.39 7.67 21.46
CA ASN A 106 13.62 8.02 20.06
C ASN A 106 14.80 7.23 19.47
N VAL A 107 15.88 7.09 20.24
CA VAL A 107 17.04 6.29 19.85
C VAL A 107 16.66 4.82 19.72
N ILE A 108 15.78 4.32 20.58
CA ILE A 108 15.31 2.93 20.56
C ILE A 108 14.41 2.69 19.34
N GLU A 109 13.44 3.54 19.09
CA GLU A 109 12.55 3.43 17.93
C GLU A 109 13.31 3.48 16.61
N ASP A 110 14.38 4.26 16.51
CA ASP A 110 15.23 4.36 15.32
C ASP A 110 16.02 3.09 14.99
N GLN A 111 16.14 2.15 15.92
CA GLN A 111 16.79 0.86 15.67
C GLN A 111 15.86 -0.13 14.95
N GLU A 112 14.55 0.08 15.01
CA GLU A 112 13.60 -0.82 14.35
C GLU A 112 13.61 -0.61 12.84
N PRO A 113 13.88 -1.64 12.04
CA PRO A 113 13.69 -1.57 10.60
C PRO A 113 12.20 -1.53 10.26
N ASP A 114 11.83 -0.79 9.20
CA ASP A 114 10.50 -0.94 8.62
C ASP A 114 10.32 -2.37 8.14
N ALA A 115 9.18 -2.99 8.44
CA ALA A 115 8.87 -4.30 7.90
C ALA A 115 8.73 -4.22 6.36
N ALA A 116 9.60 -4.93 5.64
CA ALA A 116 9.65 -4.87 4.17
C ALA A 116 8.56 -5.72 3.50
N LEU A 117 7.34 -5.69 4.05
CA LEU A 117 6.20 -6.50 3.60
C LEU A 117 5.28 -5.78 2.61
N GLY A 118 5.65 -4.59 2.16
CA GLY A 118 4.84 -3.79 1.24
C GLY A 118 5.65 -2.77 0.45
N ASN A 119 5.02 -2.22 -0.57
CA ASN A 119 5.68 -1.29 -1.51
C ASN A 119 5.04 0.10 -1.51
N GLY A 120 3.71 0.19 -1.55
CA GLY A 120 3.03 1.47 -1.78
C GLY A 120 1.63 1.55 -1.20
N GLY A 121 0.75 2.26 -1.91
CA GLY A 121 -0.60 2.59 -1.46
C GLY A 121 -1.46 1.39 -1.09
N LEU A 122 -1.42 0.32 -1.91
CA LEU A 122 -2.18 -0.90 -1.69
C LEU A 122 -1.79 -1.58 -0.35
N GLY A 123 -0.49 -1.72 -0.10
CA GLY A 123 0.02 -2.33 1.13
C GLY A 123 -0.20 -1.47 2.35
N ARG A 124 -0.08 -0.13 2.23
CA ARG A 124 -0.35 0.76 3.36
C ARG A 124 -1.85 0.82 3.68
N LEU A 125 -2.70 0.75 2.67
CA LEU A 125 -4.15 0.65 2.89
C LEU A 125 -4.50 -0.60 3.70
N ALA A 126 -3.95 -1.76 3.32
CA ALA A 126 -4.13 -3.02 4.05
C ALA A 126 -3.71 -2.88 5.53
N ALA A 127 -2.57 -2.23 5.80
CA ALA A 127 -2.10 -1.96 7.15
C ALA A 127 -3.03 -1.02 7.94
N CYS A 128 -3.52 0.06 7.32
CA CYS A 128 -4.50 0.95 7.94
C CYS A 128 -5.82 0.23 8.24
N PHE A 129 -6.26 -0.65 7.35
CA PHE A 129 -7.49 -1.42 7.55
C PHE A 129 -7.38 -2.39 8.73
N LEU A 130 -6.22 -3.04 8.91
CA LEU A 130 -6.01 -3.89 10.08
C LEU A 130 -6.07 -3.10 11.39
N ASP A 131 -5.44 -1.93 11.42
CA ASP A 131 -5.50 -1.02 12.58
C ASP A 131 -6.95 -0.62 12.90
N SER A 132 -7.72 -0.24 11.90
CA SER A 132 -9.12 0.14 12.06
C SER A 132 -10.02 -1.03 12.46
N LEU A 133 -9.82 -2.22 11.89
CA LEU A 133 -10.56 -3.42 12.26
C LEU A 133 -10.40 -3.76 13.75
N ALA A 134 -9.17 -3.70 14.26
CA ALA A 134 -8.89 -3.94 15.65
C ALA A 134 -9.45 -2.82 16.56
N THR A 135 -9.30 -1.57 16.16
CA THR A 135 -9.80 -0.41 16.92
C THR A 135 -11.33 -0.41 17.02
N LEU A 136 -12.01 -0.83 15.94
CA LEU A 136 -13.47 -0.95 15.91
C LEU A 136 -14.01 -2.28 16.44
N GLU A 137 -13.12 -3.14 16.96
CA GLU A 137 -13.46 -4.44 17.56
C GLU A 137 -14.11 -5.43 16.60
N TYR A 138 -13.72 -5.39 15.32
CA TYR A 138 -14.16 -6.37 14.32
C TYR A 138 -13.21 -7.57 14.24
N PRO A 139 -13.76 -8.81 14.23
CA PRO A 139 -12.94 -10.01 14.04
C PRO A 139 -12.32 -10.09 12.65
N ALA A 140 -10.99 -10.10 12.59
CA ALA A 140 -10.26 -10.07 11.33
C ALA A 140 -8.90 -10.76 11.40
N TYR A 141 -8.47 -11.30 10.27
CA TYR A 141 -7.09 -11.72 9.98
C TYR A 141 -6.59 -10.98 8.74
N GLY A 142 -5.37 -10.46 8.78
CA GLY A 142 -4.61 -10.18 7.58
C GLY A 142 -3.93 -11.46 7.10
N CYS A 143 -3.90 -11.71 5.80
CA CYS A 143 -3.26 -12.89 5.20
C CYS A 143 -2.30 -12.46 4.09
N GLY A 144 -1.01 -12.77 4.25
CA GLY A 144 0.02 -12.40 3.29
C GLY A 144 1.23 -13.31 3.34
N ILE A 145 2.35 -12.86 2.80
CA ILE A 145 3.63 -13.59 2.72
C ILE A 145 4.65 -12.95 3.67
N ARG A 146 5.41 -13.80 4.37
CA ARG A 146 6.56 -13.37 5.17
C ARG A 146 7.80 -13.24 4.28
N TYR A 147 7.88 -12.11 3.56
CA TYR A 147 9.04 -11.85 2.70
C TYR A 147 10.31 -11.69 3.53
N LYS A 148 11.36 -12.35 3.11
CA LYS A 148 12.68 -12.25 3.77
C LYS A 148 13.36 -10.92 3.49
N TYR A 149 13.28 -10.46 2.25
CA TYR A 149 13.84 -9.18 1.79
C TYR A 149 12.75 -8.19 1.37
N GLY A 150 11.56 -8.69 1.03
CA GLY A 150 10.39 -7.90 0.67
C GLY A 150 10.62 -6.98 -0.52
N MET A 151 10.28 -5.70 -0.35
CA MET A 151 10.60 -4.65 -1.30
C MET A 151 12.05 -4.22 -1.10
N PHE A 152 12.79 -4.03 -2.19
CA PHE A 152 14.19 -3.64 -2.15
C PHE A 152 14.40 -2.32 -1.35
N LYS A 153 15.57 -2.19 -0.73
CA LYS A 153 16.09 -0.93 -0.25
C LYS A 153 16.66 -0.15 -1.45
N GLN A 154 16.29 1.11 -1.56
CA GLN A 154 16.82 1.99 -2.60
C GLN A 154 18.07 2.70 -2.10
N GLU A 155 19.14 2.60 -2.86
CA GLU A 155 20.31 3.46 -2.76
C GLU A 155 20.41 4.35 -3.99
N ILE A 156 20.88 5.57 -3.83
CA ILE A 156 21.16 6.48 -4.94
C ILE A 156 22.68 6.56 -5.10
N LYS A 157 23.17 6.10 -6.25
CA LYS A 157 24.60 6.14 -6.61
C LYS A 157 24.77 6.90 -7.92
N ASP A 158 25.51 7.98 -7.89
CA ASP A 158 25.69 8.88 -9.04
C ASP A 158 24.35 9.33 -9.65
N GLY A 159 23.34 9.56 -8.80
CA GLY A 159 21.99 9.92 -9.20
C GLY A 159 21.11 8.78 -9.70
N TYR A 160 21.64 7.57 -9.85
CA TYR A 160 20.87 6.39 -10.25
C TYR A 160 20.25 5.66 -9.06
N GLN A 161 19.04 5.14 -9.26
CA GLN A 161 18.49 4.15 -8.34
C GLN A 161 19.26 2.85 -8.46
N VAL A 162 19.74 2.34 -7.33
CA VAL A 162 20.32 1.00 -7.19
C VAL A 162 19.46 0.23 -6.19
N GLU A 163 19.00 -0.94 -6.59
CA GLU A 163 18.22 -1.84 -5.76
C GLU A 163 19.17 -2.76 -4.97
N VAL A 164 19.03 -2.76 -3.66
CA VAL A 164 19.76 -3.68 -2.78
C VAL A 164 18.78 -4.43 -1.89
N PRO A 165 19.12 -5.65 -1.43
CA PRO A 165 18.26 -6.39 -0.53
C PRO A 165 18.00 -5.64 0.77
N ASP A 166 16.74 -5.58 1.21
CA ASP A 166 16.36 -5.05 2.52
C ASP A 166 16.31 -6.20 3.53
N ASN A 167 17.41 -6.43 4.23
CA ASN A 167 17.53 -7.52 5.21
C ASN A 167 16.89 -7.14 6.55
N TRP A 168 15.60 -6.81 6.53
CA TRP A 168 14.87 -6.34 7.70
C TRP A 168 14.71 -7.38 8.82
N LEU A 169 14.84 -8.68 8.49
CA LEU A 169 14.79 -9.80 9.45
C LEU A 169 16.16 -10.24 9.98
N LYS A 170 17.21 -9.48 9.69
CA LYS A 170 18.58 -9.84 10.07
C LYS A 170 18.72 -10.20 11.56
N ASP A 171 18.10 -9.40 12.42
CA ASP A 171 18.14 -9.58 13.88
C ASP A 171 16.83 -10.19 14.42
N GLY A 172 16.01 -10.77 13.53
CA GLY A 172 14.68 -11.30 13.86
C GLY A 172 13.63 -10.22 14.06
N ASN A 173 12.38 -10.65 14.22
CA ASN A 173 11.26 -9.75 14.55
C ASN A 173 10.71 -10.10 15.93
N PRO A 174 10.89 -9.23 16.95
CA PRO A 174 10.48 -9.56 18.31
C PRO A 174 8.97 -9.72 18.48
N PHE A 175 8.16 -9.12 17.59
CA PHE A 175 6.70 -9.16 17.69
C PHE A 175 6.05 -10.37 17.04
N GLU A 176 6.74 -11.10 16.16
CA GLU A 176 6.16 -12.27 15.50
C GLU A 176 6.17 -13.52 16.38
N ILE A 177 5.17 -14.38 16.16
CA ILE A 177 5.09 -15.69 16.80
C ILE A 177 4.93 -16.75 15.69
N LYS A 178 5.86 -17.67 15.59
CA LYS A 178 5.78 -18.83 14.70
C LYS A 178 4.70 -19.79 15.21
N ARG A 179 3.76 -20.16 14.33
CA ARG A 179 2.63 -21.05 14.65
C ARG A 179 2.81 -22.40 13.92
N SER A 180 3.80 -23.16 14.35
CA SER A 180 4.17 -24.44 13.69
C SER A 180 3.05 -25.49 13.71
N GLU A 181 2.06 -25.36 14.58
CA GLU A 181 0.90 -26.21 14.67
C GLU A 181 -0.11 -26.01 13.51
N TYR A 182 0.01 -24.94 12.73
CA TYR A 182 -0.87 -24.60 11.61
C TYR A 182 -0.17 -24.66 10.25
N LYS A 183 0.58 -25.74 10.01
CA LYS A 183 1.27 -25.96 8.73
C LYS A 183 0.32 -26.51 7.67
N TYR A 184 0.48 -26.08 6.42
CA TYR A 184 -0.27 -26.55 5.28
C TYR A 184 0.64 -26.85 4.09
N GLU A 185 0.34 -27.96 3.40
CA GLU A 185 1.00 -28.29 2.14
C GLU A 185 0.36 -27.52 0.98
N VAL A 186 1.19 -26.94 0.11
CA VAL A 186 0.76 -26.26 -1.11
C VAL A 186 1.44 -26.92 -2.31
N LYS A 187 0.66 -27.39 -3.28
CA LYS A 187 1.09 -28.21 -4.41
C LYS A 187 1.22 -27.38 -5.69
N PHE A 188 2.26 -27.63 -6.46
CA PHE A 188 2.52 -27.00 -7.74
C PHE A 188 2.86 -28.04 -8.82
N GLY A 189 2.36 -27.83 -10.04
CA GLY A 189 2.71 -28.66 -11.18
C GLY A 189 2.06 -30.03 -11.18
N GLY A 190 2.68 -30.97 -11.87
CA GLY A 190 2.13 -32.30 -12.06
C GLY A 190 0.96 -32.34 -13.04
N TYR A 191 0.11 -33.31 -12.88
CA TYR A 191 -1.11 -33.46 -13.68
C TYR A 191 -2.27 -33.97 -12.82
N VAL A 192 -3.48 -33.84 -13.31
CA VAL A 192 -4.69 -34.31 -12.61
C VAL A 192 -5.17 -35.63 -13.23
N ARG A 193 -5.22 -36.65 -12.38
CA ARG A 193 -5.92 -37.90 -12.74
C ARG A 193 -7.33 -37.87 -12.18
N SER A 194 -8.31 -38.21 -12.97
CA SER A 194 -9.69 -38.35 -12.53
C SER A 194 -10.18 -39.78 -12.70
N TYR A 195 -11.00 -40.24 -11.80
CA TYR A 195 -11.69 -41.52 -11.87
C TYR A 195 -13.04 -41.46 -11.18
N ARG A 196 -13.95 -42.33 -11.64
CA ARG A 196 -15.25 -42.49 -10.99
C ARG A 196 -15.11 -43.41 -9.79
N ASP A 197 -15.42 -42.87 -8.60
CA ASP A 197 -15.50 -43.72 -7.39
C ASP A 197 -16.83 -44.42 -7.35
N GLU A 198 -16.80 -45.75 -7.40
CA GLU A 198 -18.02 -46.58 -7.44
C GLU A 198 -18.83 -46.54 -6.14
N ALA A 199 -18.14 -46.30 -4.99
CA ALA A 199 -18.80 -46.32 -3.70
C ALA A 199 -19.60 -45.03 -3.45
N SER A 200 -19.08 -43.89 -3.82
CA SER A 200 -19.74 -42.56 -3.68
C SER A 200 -20.52 -42.15 -4.93
N GLY A 201 -20.25 -42.79 -6.09
CA GLY A 201 -20.78 -42.36 -7.37
C GLY A 201 -20.26 -41.02 -7.88
N ARG A 202 -19.11 -40.54 -7.39
CA ARG A 202 -18.55 -39.23 -7.66
C ARG A 202 -17.26 -39.32 -8.48
N ASP A 203 -16.98 -38.27 -9.21
CA ASP A 203 -15.71 -38.12 -9.86
C ASP A 203 -14.69 -37.60 -8.86
N ILE A 204 -13.61 -38.33 -8.70
CA ILE A 204 -12.50 -38.03 -7.80
C ILE A 204 -11.33 -37.45 -8.65
N PHE A 205 -10.77 -36.35 -8.19
CA PHE A 205 -9.65 -35.68 -8.84
C PHE A 205 -8.42 -35.76 -7.95
N VAL A 206 -7.33 -36.31 -8.47
CA VAL A 206 -6.06 -36.47 -7.73
C VAL A 206 -4.95 -35.83 -8.52
N GLN A 207 -4.26 -34.89 -7.89
CA GLN A 207 -3.03 -34.32 -8.45
C GLN A 207 -1.85 -35.26 -8.20
N GLU A 208 -1.14 -35.62 -9.26
CA GLU A 208 -0.01 -36.54 -9.24
C GLU A 208 1.23 -35.87 -9.81
N ASP A 209 2.44 -36.37 -9.45
CA ASP A 209 3.74 -35.89 -9.92
C ASP A 209 3.95 -34.37 -9.68
N TYR A 210 3.40 -33.87 -8.59
CA TYR A 210 3.52 -32.48 -8.17
C TYR A 210 4.77 -32.26 -7.31
N ARG A 211 5.20 -31.01 -7.23
CA ARG A 211 6.11 -30.51 -6.20
C ARG A 211 5.31 -29.75 -5.17
N SER A 212 5.72 -29.80 -3.91
CA SER A 212 5.04 -29.07 -2.86
C SER A 212 6.01 -28.35 -1.92
N VAL A 213 5.47 -27.36 -1.24
CA VAL A 213 6.12 -26.66 -0.14
C VAL A 213 5.20 -26.67 1.07
N ILE A 214 5.80 -26.54 2.25
CA ILE A 214 5.05 -26.43 3.51
C ILE A 214 4.94 -24.96 3.87
N ALA A 215 3.71 -24.44 3.92
CA ALA A 215 3.43 -23.10 4.40
C ALA A 215 3.35 -23.09 5.93
N VAL A 216 4.15 -22.24 6.57
CA VAL A 216 4.22 -22.10 8.03
C VAL A 216 3.86 -20.68 8.42
N PRO A 217 2.80 -20.45 9.22
CA PRO A 217 2.39 -19.10 9.55
C PRO A 217 3.19 -18.49 10.69
N TYR A 218 3.41 -17.18 10.57
CA TYR A 218 3.91 -16.29 11.62
C TYR A 218 2.85 -15.25 11.87
N ASP A 219 2.44 -15.09 13.13
CA ASP A 219 1.44 -14.12 13.54
C ASP A 219 2.10 -12.86 14.12
N LEU A 220 1.65 -11.71 13.64
CA LEU A 220 1.99 -10.38 14.14
C LEU A 220 0.76 -9.78 14.82
N PRO A 221 0.90 -9.17 16.01
CA PRO A 221 -0.24 -8.59 16.70
C PRO A 221 -0.68 -7.28 16.04
N VAL A 222 -1.97 -7.10 15.90
CA VAL A 222 -2.61 -5.86 15.46
C VAL A 222 -3.51 -5.35 16.58
N ILE A 223 -3.07 -4.32 17.27
CA ILE A 223 -3.66 -3.86 18.52
C ILE A 223 -4.70 -2.78 18.26
N GLY A 224 -5.90 -2.94 18.77
CA GLY A 224 -6.91 -1.90 18.77
C GLY A 224 -6.56 -0.77 19.75
N TYR A 225 -6.81 0.48 19.35
CA TYR A 225 -6.53 1.63 20.19
C TYR A 225 -7.44 1.67 21.42
N GLY A 226 -6.83 1.62 22.59
CA GLY A 226 -7.53 1.79 23.87
C GLY A 226 -8.55 0.70 24.23
N ASN A 227 -8.51 -0.45 23.55
CA ASN A 227 -9.38 -1.58 23.83
C ASN A 227 -8.57 -2.87 24.09
N ASN A 228 -9.25 -4.02 24.18
CA ASN A 228 -8.59 -5.31 24.44
C ASN A 228 -8.47 -6.19 23.18
N THR A 229 -8.86 -5.70 22.02
CA THR A 229 -8.79 -6.46 20.78
C THR A 229 -7.37 -6.48 20.25
N VAL A 230 -6.87 -7.67 20.00
CA VAL A 230 -5.60 -7.91 19.30
C VAL A 230 -5.87 -8.91 18.19
N ASN A 231 -6.07 -8.41 16.97
CA ASN A 231 -6.18 -9.23 15.78
C ASN A 231 -4.80 -9.70 15.31
N SER A 232 -4.75 -10.59 14.35
CA SER A 232 -3.50 -11.14 13.82
C SER A 232 -3.29 -10.77 12.35
N LEU A 233 -2.10 -10.30 12.02
CA LEU A 233 -1.57 -10.39 10.67
C LEU A 233 -0.83 -11.71 10.56
N ARG A 234 -1.39 -12.64 9.78
CA ARG A 234 -0.81 -13.96 9.53
C ARG A 234 -0.06 -13.95 8.21
N ILE A 235 1.25 -14.09 8.30
CA ILE A 235 2.14 -14.13 7.14
C ILE A 235 2.79 -15.49 7.03
N TRP A 236 2.82 -16.02 5.81
CA TRP A 236 3.26 -17.38 5.54
C TRP A 236 4.70 -17.43 5.08
N ASP A 237 5.50 -18.24 5.77
CA ASP A 237 6.84 -18.65 5.34
C ASP A 237 6.78 -20.01 4.63
N ALA A 238 7.75 -20.32 3.79
CA ALA A 238 7.82 -21.56 3.04
C ALA A 238 8.97 -22.42 3.53
N GLU A 239 8.66 -23.67 3.92
CA GLU A 239 9.62 -24.70 4.26
C GLU A 239 9.57 -25.83 3.21
N PRO A 240 10.72 -26.49 2.91
CA PRO A 240 10.69 -27.66 2.05
C PRO A 240 10.02 -28.83 2.74
N VAL A 241 9.50 -29.78 1.97
CA VAL A 241 8.99 -31.06 2.49
C VAL A 241 10.18 -31.86 3.08
N ASN A 242 11.29 -31.93 2.33
CA ASN A 242 12.53 -32.54 2.76
C ASN A 242 13.59 -31.45 2.95
N THR A 243 14.03 -31.26 4.17
CA THR A 243 14.96 -30.17 4.52
C THR A 243 16.36 -30.34 3.95
N PHE A 244 16.80 -31.61 3.77
CA PHE A 244 18.17 -31.86 3.35
C PHE A 244 18.31 -33.23 2.73
N ASN A 245 18.91 -33.33 1.56
CA ASN A 245 19.20 -34.62 0.91
C ASN A 245 20.60 -35.09 1.25
N LEU A 246 20.71 -35.84 2.34
CA LEU A 246 22.00 -36.35 2.83
C LEU A 246 22.73 -37.24 1.80
N SER A 247 21.99 -38.06 1.03
CA SER A 247 22.58 -38.91 0.00
C SER A 247 23.25 -38.10 -1.13
N SER A 248 22.65 -36.96 -1.52
CA SER A 248 23.30 -36.08 -2.49
C SER A 248 24.50 -35.36 -1.90
N PHE A 249 24.41 -34.93 -0.65
CA PHE A 249 25.53 -34.31 0.06
C PHE A 249 26.72 -35.23 0.18
N ASP A 250 26.52 -36.49 0.58
CA ASP A 250 27.58 -37.49 0.72
C ASP A 250 28.28 -37.83 -0.62
N LYS A 251 27.60 -37.61 -1.73
CA LYS A 251 28.14 -37.75 -3.09
C LYS A 251 28.86 -36.50 -3.61
N GLY A 252 28.94 -35.46 -2.79
CA GLY A 252 29.54 -34.17 -3.17
C GLY A 252 28.65 -33.26 -4.02
N ASP A 253 27.37 -33.61 -4.24
CA ASP A 253 26.38 -32.76 -4.94
C ASP A 253 25.68 -31.86 -3.93
N TYR A 254 26.39 -30.86 -3.45
CA TYR A 254 25.91 -29.94 -2.43
C TYR A 254 24.75 -29.05 -2.89
N GLN A 255 24.68 -28.71 -4.18
CA GLN A 255 23.58 -27.92 -4.73
C GLN A 255 22.29 -28.73 -4.73
N LYS A 256 22.32 -29.96 -5.17
CA LYS A 256 21.16 -30.85 -5.17
C LYS A 256 20.71 -31.20 -3.75
N ALA A 257 21.64 -31.24 -2.78
CA ALA A 257 21.30 -31.48 -1.39
C ALA A 257 20.38 -30.44 -0.76
N ILE A 258 20.35 -29.19 -1.29
CA ILE A 258 19.55 -28.05 -0.81
C ILE A 258 18.58 -27.52 -1.87
N GLU A 259 18.36 -28.26 -2.96
CA GLU A 259 17.51 -27.79 -4.08
C GLU A 259 16.07 -27.48 -3.65
N GLU A 260 15.45 -28.39 -2.88
CA GLU A 260 14.09 -28.19 -2.39
C GLU A 260 13.98 -26.99 -1.43
N GLU A 261 15.00 -26.80 -0.58
CA GLU A 261 15.07 -25.65 0.31
C GLU A 261 15.13 -24.32 -0.48
N ASN A 262 15.95 -24.27 -1.53
CA ASN A 262 16.08 -23.10 -2.38
C ASN A 262 14.79 -22.80 -3.14
N LEU A 263 14.10 -23.81 -3.66
CA LEU A 263 12.80 -23.65 -4.34
C LEU A 263 11.74 -23.11 -3.39
N ALA A 264 11.69 -23.58 -2.16
CA ALA A 264 10.78 -23.05 -1.14
C ALA A 264 11.13 -21.58 -0.79
N LYS A 265 12.40 -21.27 -0.54
CA LYS A 265 12.87 -19.92 -0.19
C LYS A 265 12.54 -18.90 -1.27
N ASN A 266 12.71 -19.24 -2.55
CA ASN A 266 12.43 -18.32 -3.65
C ASN A 266 11.02 -17.74 -3.60
N ILE A 267 10.04 -18.49 -3.13
CA ILE A 267 8.63 -18.03 -3.06
C ILE A 267 8.50 -16.85 -2.09
N VAL A 268 9.28 -16.82 -1.01
CA VAL A 268 9.12 -15.87 0.09
C VAL A 268 10.27 -14.87 0.22
N GLU A 269 11.12 -14.73 -0.79
CA GLU A 269 12.27 -13.80 -0.69
C GLU A 269 11.90 -12.37 -1.05
N VAL A 270 11.30 -12.15 -2.21
CA VAL A 270 11.13 -10.82 -2.81
C VAL A 270 9.67 -10.54 -3.14
N LEU A 271 9.19 -9.37 -2.74
CA LEU A 271 7.90 -8.83 -3.17
C LEU A 271 8.02 -8.29 -4.60
N TYR A 272 7.10 -8.67 -5.47
CA TYR A 272 7.06 -8.29 -6.89
C TYR A 272 8.39 -8.58 -7.62
N PRO A 273 8.79 -9.85 -7.75
CA PRO A 273 9.94 -10.21 -8.56
C PRO A 273 9.77 -9.69 -10.00
N ASN A 274 10.90 -9.38 -10.65
CA ASN A 274 10.89 -8.91 -12.03
C ASN A 274 10.22 -9.94 -12.95
N ASP A 275 9.14 -9.55 -13.61
CA ASP A 275 8.30 -10.39 -14.47
C ASP A 275 8.45 -10.10 -15.99
N ASN A 276 9.53 -9.42 -16.36
CA ASN A 276 9.89 -9.23 -17.76
C ASN A 276 10.29 -10.55 -18.48
N HIS A 277 10.48 -11.62 -17.72
CA HIS A 277 10.81 -12.96 -18.18
C HIS A 277 9.86 -14.02 -17.60
N TYR A 278 9.80 -15.18 -18.26
CA TYR A 278 8.88 -16.27 -17.91
C TYR A 278 9.03 -16.75 -16.46
N ALA A 279 10.28 -16.97 -16.01
CA ALA A 279 10.53 -17.44 -14.64
C ALA A 279 10.01 -16.47 -13.57
N GLY A 280 10.07 -15.17 -13.80
CA GLY A 280 9.52 -14.15 -12.91
C GLY A 280 7.98 -14.17 -12.87
N LYS A 281 7.34 -14.36 -14.02
CA LYS A 281 5.88 -14.54 -14.09
C LYS A 281 5.43 -15.78 -13.35
N GLU A 282 6.13 -16.89 -13.54
CA GLU A 282 5.85 -18.14 -12.83
C GLU A 282 6.01 -17.98 -11.32
N LEU A 283 7.06 -17.31 -10.87
CA LEU A 283 7.30 -17.07 -9.45
C LEU A 283 6.19 -16.21 -8.83
N ARG A 284 5.72 -15.17 -9.52
CA ARG A 284 4.60 -14.34 -9.06
C ARG A 284 3.31 -15.14 -8.91
N LEU A 285 3.00 -16.03 -9.84
CA LEU A 285 1.82 -16.89 -9.73
C LEU A 285 1.97 -17.91 -8.58
N LYS A 286 3.18 -18.45 -8.38
CA LYS A 286 3.50 -19.30 -7.21
C LYS A 286 3.26 -18.57 -5.90
N GLN A 287 3.71 -17.33 -5.76
CA GLN A 287 3.52 -16.51 -4.58
C GLN A 287 2.03 -16.32 -4.26
N GLN A 288 1.25 -15.99 -5.27
CA GLN A 288 -0.19 -15.77 -5.11
C GLN A 288 -0.89 -17.05 -4.63
N TYR A 289 -0.68 -18.16 -5.31
CA TYR A 289 -1.30 -19.43 -4.92
C TYR A 289 -0.80 -19.92 -3.56
N PHE A 290 0.48 -19.74 -3.25
CA PHE A 290 1.09 -20.16 -2.00
C PHE A 290 0.36 -19.59 -0.77
N PHE A 291 0.27 -18.27 -0.65
CA PHE A 291 -0.36 -17.69 0.53
C PHE A 291 -1.89 -17.80 0.53
N VAL A 292 -2.50 -17.78 -0.64
CA VAL A 292 -3.94 -17.95 -0.79
C VAL A 292 -4.37 -19.36 -0.38
N SER A 293 -3.71 -20.38 -0.91
CA SER A 293 -4.02 -21.78 -0.57
C SER A 293 -3.87 -22.03 0.92
N ALA A 294 -2.74 -21.63 1.52
CA ALA A 294 -2.51 -21.78 2.95
C ALA A 294 -3.58 -21.06 3.80
N SER A 295 -3.93 -19.84 3.43
CA SER A 295 -4.93 -19.03 4.14
C SER A 295 -6.33 -19.62 4.05
N VAL A 296 -6.75 -20.06 2.86
CA VAL A 296 -8.07 -20.66 2.65
C VAL A 296 -8.18 -22.01 3.35
N GLN A 297 -7.16 -22.86 3.23
CA GLN A 297 -7.11 -24.14 3.95
C GLN A 297 -7.27 -23.92 5.47
N ARG A 298 -6.51 -22.98 6.04
CA ARG A 298 -6.60 -22.68 7.48
C ARG A 298 -7.96 -22.14 7.90
N ALA A 299 -8.56 -21.25 7.12
CA ALA A 299 -9.86 -20.67 7.44
C ALA A 299 -10.96 -21.73 7.42
N VAL A 300 -10.95 -22.62 6.41
CA VAL A 300 -11.90 -23.71 6.31
C VAL A 300 -11.72 -24.74 7.44
N ASP A 301 -10.47 -25.09 7.78
CA ASP A 301 -10.20 -26.04 8.87
C ASP A 301 -10.64 -25.48 10.22
N ARG A 302 -10.37 -24.19 10.50
CA ARG A 302 -10.87 -23.55 11.71
C ARG A 302 -12.39 -23.60 11.78
N TYR A 303 -13.06 -23.25 10.68
CA TYR A 303 -14.53 -23.32 10.61
C TYR A 303 -15.05 -24.75 10.86
N LYS A 304 -14.47 -25.75 10.20
CA LYS A 304 -14.84 -27.17 10.37
C LYS A 304 -14.70 -27.65 11.82
N SER A 305 -13.63 -27.24 12.49
CA SER A 305 -13.38 -27.62 13.89
C SER A 305 -14.47 -27.12 14.85
N MET A 306 -15.13 -26.01 14.50
CA MET A 306 -16.19 -25.40 15.31
C MET A 306 -17.60 -25.85 14.89
N HIS A 307 -17.76 -26.43 13.70
CA HIS A 307 -19.05 -26.75 13.09
C HIS A 307 -19.21 -28.26 12.70
N ASN A 308 -18.63 -29.14 13.49
CA ASN A 308 -18.73 -30.60 13.31
C ASN A 308 -18.30 -31.09 11.91
N GLY A 309 -17.39 -30.39 11.25
CA GLY A 309 -16.92 -30.76 9.92
C GLY A 309 -17.80 -30.33 8.74
N ASP A 310 -18.98 -29.75 8.98
CA ASP A 310 -19.89 -29.30 7.91
C ASP A 310 -19.48 -27.93 7.37
N VAL A 311 -19.27 -27.83 6.07
CA VAL A 311 -18.82 -26.59 5.38
C VAL A 311 -19.95 -25.82 4.68
N ARG A 312 -21.20 -26.36 4.70
CA ARG A 312 -22.33 -25.82 3.91
C ARG A 312 -22.72 -24.39 4.26
N LYS A 313 -22.43 -23.95 5.49
CA LYS A 313 -22.73 -22.61 5.97
C LYS A 313 -21.48 -21.76 6.20
N LEU A 314 -20.37 -22.09 5.53
CA LEU A 314 -19.10 -21.38 5.65
C LEU A 314 -19.27 -19.86 5.50
N TYR A 315 -20.06 -19.43 4.51
CA TYR A 315 -20.31 -18.01 4.21
C TYR A 315 -20.96 -17.21 5.35
N GLU A 316 -21.62 -17.88 6.30
CA GLU A 316 -22.21 -17.21 7.47
C GLU A 316 -21.13 -16.75 8.47
N LYS A 317 -19.95 -17.38 8.46
CA LYS A 317 -18.87 -17.17 9.43
C LYS A 317 -17.55 -16.75 8.83
N VAL A 318 -17.38 -16.84 7.53
CA VAL A 318 -16.13 -16.55 6.81
C VAL A 318 -16.41 -15.66 5.61
N THR A 319 -15.62 -14.62 5.45
CA THR A 319 -15.54 -13.87 4.20
C THR A 319 -14.08 -13.60 3.85
N PHE A 320 -13.73 -13.79 2.57
CA PHE A 320 -12.43 -13.44 2.01
C PHE A 320 -12.57 -12.16 1.23
N GLN A 321 -11.84 -11.13 1.65
CA GLN A 321 -11.73 -9.89 0.88
C GLN A 321 -10.43 -9.90 0.08
N LEU A 322 -10.57 -9.86 -1.24
CA LEU A 322 -9.45 -9.86 -2.17
C LEU A 322 -8.98 -8.42 -2.41
N ASN A 323 -7.77 -8.11 -1.95
CA ASN A 323 -7.16 -6.80 -2.16
C ASN A 323 -6.48 -6.77 -3.54
N ASP A 324 -7.14 -6.18 -4.51
CA ASP A 324 -6.86 -6.27 -5.95
C ASP A 324 -7.08 -7.70 -6.51
N THR A 325 -6.50 -8.01 -7.66
CA THR A 325 -6.63 -9.31 -8.32
C THR A 325 -5.60 -10.35 -7.85
N HIS A 326 -4.61 -9.95 -7.09
CA HIS A 326 -3.52 -10.82 -6.65
C HIS A 326 -4.00 -12.09 -5.93
N PRO A 327 -5.02 -12.03 -5.04
CA PRO A 327 -5.50 -13.24 -4.36
C PRO A 327 -6.65 -13.96 -5.09
N THR A 328 -6.97 -13.64 -6.32
CA THR A 328 -8.19 -14.14 -7.00
C THR A 328 -8.21 -15.65 -7.20
N VAL A 329 -7.06 -16.32 -7.18
CA VAL A 329 -7.02 -17.79 -7.16
C VAL A 329 -7.76 -18.41 -5.95
N ALA A 330 -8.09 -17.60 -4.94
CA ALA A 330 -8.92 -18.01 -3.80
C ALA A 330 -10.29 -18.57 -4.23
N VAL A 331 -10.86 -18.05 -5.30
CA VAL A 331 -12.13 -18.56 -5.87
C VAL A 331 -12.03 -20.03 -6.22
N ALA A 332 -11.06 -20.38 -7.06
CA ALA A 332 -10.87 -21.77 -7.50
C ALA A 332 -10.31 -22.66 -6.38
N GLU A 333 -9.47 -22.12 -5.50
CA GLU A 333 -8.95 -22.88 -4.37
C GLU A 333 -10.06 -23.23 -3.36
N LEU A 334 -10.96 -22.31 -3.08
CA LEU A 334 -12.12 -22.60 -2.23
C LEU A 334 -13.03 -23.67 -2.88
N MET A 335 -13.28 -23.57 -4.19
CA MET A 335 -14.01 -24.60 -4.94
C MET A 335 -13.32 -25.96 -4.83
N ARG A 336 -12.01 -26.02 -5.01
CA ARG A 336 -11.23 -27.26 -4.87
C ARG A 336 -11.42 -27.89 -3.48
N ILE A 337 -11.26 -27.09 -2.43
CA ILE A 337 -11.40 -27.57 -1.05
C ILE A 337 -12.83 -28.08 -0.78
N LEU A 338 -13.84 -27.34 -1.23
CA LEU A 338 -15.24 -27.72 -1.04
C LEU A 338 -15.60 -29.00 -1.79
N MET A 339 -15.15 -29.15 -3.03
CA MET A 339 -15.47 -30.30 -3.87
C MET A 339 -14.56 -31.51 -3.59
N ASP A 340 -13.24 -31.31 -3.70
CA ASP A 340 -12.29 -32.43 -3.71
C ASP A 340 -12.01 -32.95 -2.29
N GLU A 341 -12.00 -32.08 -1.27
CA GLU A 341 -11.71 -32.47 0.12
C GLU A 341 -12.96 -32.64 0.97
N ASN A 342 -14.05 -31.91 0.69
CA ASN A 342 -15.28 -31.97 1.48
C ASN A 342 -16.48 -32.62 0.76
N GLY A 343 -16.29 -33.00 -0.49
CA GLY A 343 -17.22 -33.82 -1.18
C GLY A 343 -18.51 -33.16 -1.67
N LEU A 344 -18.51 -31.82 -1.82
CA LEU A 344 -19.67 -31.11 -2.36
C LEU A 344 -19.73 -31.23 -3.88
N GLU A 345 -20.95 -31.21 -4.41
CA GLU A 345 -21.18 -31.07 -5.85
C GLU A 345 -20.91 -29.60 -6.29
N TRP A 346 -20.70 -29.42 -7.59
CA TRP A 346 -20.33 -28.09 -8.14
C TRP A 346 -21.29 -26.98 -7.73
N ASP A 347 -22.57 -27.18 -7.92
CA ASP A 347 -23.56 -26.10 -7.70
C ASP A 347 -23.64 -25.68 -6.23
N GLU A 348 -23.49 -26.61 -5.30
CA GLU A 348 -23.44 -26.33 -3.87
C GLU A 348 -22.13 -25.62 -3.50
N ALA A 349 -20.99 -26.08 -4.00
CA ALA A 349 -19.70 -25.45 -3.78
C ALA A 349 -19.65 -24.03 -4.37
N TRP A 350 -20.24 -23.84 -5.54
CA TRP A 350 -20.32 -22.54 -6.20
C TRP A 350 -21.20 -21.55 -5.43
N ASP A 351 -22.36 -22.00 -4.94
CA ASP A 351 -23.25 -21.17 -4.11
C ASP A 351 -22.53 -20.68 -2.85
N ILE A 352 -21.77 -21.55 -2.18
CA ILE A 352 -20.97 -21.18 -1.00
C ILE A 352 -19.86 -20.20 -1.38
N THR A 353 -19.10 -20.50 -2.43
CA THR A 353 -17.96 -19.67 -2.88
C THR A 353 -18.41 -18.26 -3.24
N THR A 354 -19.50 -18.13 -3.99
CA THR A 354 -20.04 -16.84 -4.44
C THR A 354 -20.67 -16.00 -3.32
N LYS A 355 -20.88 -16.58 -2.15
CA LYS A 355 -21.30 -15.87 -0.92
C LYS A 355 -20.15 -15.59 0.03
N THR A 356 -18.96 -16.13 -0.25
CA THR A 356 -17.81 -16.06 0.67
C THR A 356 -16.75 -15.08 0.19
N VAL A 357 -16.62 -14.83 -1.13
CA VAL A 357 -15.54 -14.02 -1.73
C VAL A 357 -16.05 -12.67 -2.19
N ALA A 358 -15.36 -11.62 -1.81
CA ALA A 358 -15.57 -10.26 -2.31
C ALA A 358 -14.22 -9.66 -2.74
N SER A 359 -14.24 -8.71 -3.67
CA SER A 359 -13.01 -8.12 -4.20
C SER A 359 -13.06 -6.59 -4.26
N THR A 360 -11.90 -5.98 -4.09
CA THR A 360 -11.67 -4.56 -4.30
C THR A 360 -10.79 -4.37 -5.52
N ASN A 361 -11.22 -3.53 -6.47
CA ASN A 361 -10.42 -3.12 -7.62
C ASN A 361 -9.63 -1.86 -7.25
N HIS A 362 -8.31 -1.89 -7.49
CA HIS A 362 -7.41 -0.74 -7.27
C HIS A 362 -6.85 -0.15 -8.56
N THR A 363 -7.31 -0.62 -9.73
CA THR A 363 -6.68 -0.35 -11.02
C THR A 363 -7.69 0.26 -11.99
N ILE A 364 -7.32 1.36 -12.65
CA ILE A 364 -8.07 1.92 -13.77
C ILE A 364 -7.48 1.48 -15.11
N MET A 365 -6.15 1.28 -15.17
CA MET A 365 -5.47 0.98 -16.43
C MET A 365 -5.79 -0.45 -16.89
N ALA A 366 -6.46 -0.57 -18.04
CA ALA A 366 -6.80 -1.89 -18.62
C ALA A 366 -5.55 -2.76 -18.86
N GLU A 367 -4.43 -2.16 -19.24
CA GLU A 367 -3.14 -2.83 -19.43
C GLU A 367 -2.51 -3.37 -18.14
N ALA A 368 -2.90 -2.84 -16.99
CA ALA A 368 -2.43 -3.29 -15.69
C ALA A 368 -3.35 -4.35 -15.05
N LEU A 369 -4.48 -4.69 -15.68
CA LEU A 369 -5.33 -5.79 -15.25
C LEU A 369 -4.58 -7.11 -15.47
N GLU A 370 -4.49 -7.89 -14.40
CA GLU A 370 -3.70 -9.11 -14.36
C GLU A 370 -4.29 -10.22 -15.22
N LYS A 371 -3.45 -10.80 -16.06
CA LYS A 371 -3.80 -11.94 -16.92
C LYS A 371 -2.62 -12.88 -17.02
N TRP A 372 -2.92 -14.17 -17.05
CA TRP A 372 -1.94 -15.25 -17.12
C TRP A 372 -2.09 -16.05 -18.40
N PRO A 373 -0.98 -16.35 -19.11
CA PRO A 373 -1.02 -17.29 -20.22
C PRO A 373 -1.57 -18.65 -19.76
N ILE A 374 -2.48 -19.25 -20.53
CA ILE A 374 -3.07 -20.55 -20.22
C ILE A 374 -1.98 -21.61 -20.00
N GLU A 375 -0.94 -21.62 -20.83
CA GLU A 375 0.15 -22.58 -20.72
C GLU A 375 0.84 -22.50 -19.36
N LEU A 376 1.18 -21.30 -18.89
CA LEU A 376 1.78 -21.09 -17.58
C LEU A 376 0.84 -21.54 -16.46
N PHE A 377 -0.40 -21.05 -16.50
CA PHE A 377 -1.38 -21.26 -15.44
C PHE A 377 -1.76 -22.75 -15.33
N SER A 378 -2.05 -23.40 -16.44
CA SER A 378 -2.48 -24.83 -16.47
C SER A 378 -1.34 -25.77 -16.07
N ARG A 379 -0.11 -25.45 -16.43
CA ARG A 379 1.07 -26.24 -16.07
C ARG A 379 1.40 -26.11 -14.59
N LEU A 380 1.36 -24.91 -14.04
CA LEU A 380 1.72 -24.64 -12.64
C LEU A 380 0.61 -25.09 -11.69
N LEU A 381 -0.65 -24.88 -12.05
CA LEU A 381 -1.83 -25.08 -11.22
C LEU A 381 -2.88 -25.93 -11.96
N PRO A 382 -2.59 -27.21 -12.26
CA PRO A 382 -3.43 -27.99 -13.18
C PRO A 382 -4.86 -28.19 -12.68
N ARG A 383 -5.07 -28.47 -11.39
CA ARG A 383 -6.41 -28.64 -10.82
C ARG A 383 -7.16 -27.31 -10.74
N ILE A 384 -6.50 -26.27 -10.33
CA ILE A 384 -7.06 -24.90 -10.27
C ILE A 384 -7.48 -24.44 -11.68
N TYR A 385 -6.67 -24.71 -12.69
CA TYR A 385 -7.02 -24.38 -14.07
C TYR A 385 -8.29 -25.10 -14.56
N GLN A 386 -8.43 -26.38 -14.26
CA GLN A 386 -9.65 -27.13 -14.59
C GLN A 386 -10.91 -26.49 -13.98
N ILE A 387 -10.82 -26.03 -12.74
CA ILE A 387 -11.92 -25.34 -12.06
C ILE A 387 -12.22 -23.99 -12.70
N VAL A 388 -11.17 -23.20 -13.00
CA VAL A 388 -11.32 -21.90 -13.70
C VAL A 388 -11.94 -22.10 -15.10
N GLU A 389 -11.53 -23.14 -15.83
CA GLU A 389 -12.06 -23.47 -17.15
C GLU A 389 -13.57 -23.79 -17.08
N GLU A 390 -14.00 -24.54 -16.07
CA GLU A 390 -15.43 -24.82 -15.86
C GLU A 390 -16.22 -23.58 -15.41
N ILE A 391 -15.63 -22.73 -14.56
CA ILE A 391 -16.23 -21.43 -14.21
C ILE A 391 -16.44 -20.61 -15.48
N ASN A 392 -15.42 -20.52 -16.33
CA ASN A 392 -15.49 -19.80 -17.59
C ASN A 392 -16.56 -20.35 -18.51
N ARG A 393 -16.63 -21.67 -18.68
CA ARG A 393 -17.64 -22.34 -19.53
C ARG A 393 -19.06 -21.94 -19.09
N ARG A 394 -19.35 -22.04 -17.80
CA ARG A 394 -20.68 -21.69 -17.24
C ARG A 394 -20.99 -20.21 -17.38
N PHE A 395 -20.02 -19.35 -17.08
CA PHE A 395 -20.21 -17.92 -17.20
C PHE A 395 -20.42 -17.46 -18.66
N VAL A 396 -19.71 -18.05 -19.61
CA VAL A 396 -19.95 -17.80 -21.05
C VAL A 396 -21.37 -18.21 -21.46
N GLU A 397 -21.91 -19.32 -20.93
CA GLU A 397 -23.30 -19.69 -21.18
C GLU A 397 -24.29 -18.66 -20.61
N GLU A 398 -24.02 -18.11 -19.41
CA GLU A 398 -24.85 -17.06 -18.83
C GLU A 398 -24.82 -15.77 -19.69
N ILE A 399 -23.64 -15.38 -20.20
CA ILE A 399 -23.49 -14.23 -21.10
C ILE A 399 -24.30 -14.46 -22.38
N LYS A 400 -24.17 -15.63 -23.00
CA LYS A 400 -24.92 -15.99 -24.22
C LYS A 400 -26.42 -16.01 -24.01
N ALA A 401 -26.87 -16.48 -22.84
CA ALA A 401 -28.29 -16.49 -22.49
C ALA A 401 -28.86 -15.08 -22.32
N LYS A 402 -28.08 -14.17 -21.72
CA LYS A 402 -28.50 -12.77 -21.53
C LYS A 402 -28.37 -11.90 -22.79
N TYR A 403 -27.37 -12.20 -23.63
CA TYR A 403 -27.08 -11.48 -24.86
C TYR A 403 -26.98 -12.44 -26.07
N PRO A 404 -28.12 -12.99 -26.55
CA PRO A 404 -28.11 -13.99 -27.61
C PRO A 404 -27.46 -13.46 -28.90
N GLY A 405 -26.46 -14.21 -29.41
CA GLY A 405 -25.77 -13.88 -30.66
C GLY A 405 -24.68 -12.82 -30.55
N ASP A 406 -24.48 -12.18 -29.38
CA ASP A 406 -23.46 -11.15 -29.17
C ASP A 406 -22.11 -11.77 -28.80
N GLN A 407 -21.32 -12.13 -29.82
CA GLN A 407 -19.97 -12.68 -29.64
C GLN A 407 -18.99 -11.66 -29.03
N GLU A 408 -19.21 -10.37 -29.24
CA GLU A 408 -18.37 -9.32 -28.72
C GLU A 408 -18.49 -9.20 -27.18
N LYS A 409 -19.69 -9.34 -26.64
CA LYS A 409 -19.91 -9.44 -25.18
C LYS A 409 -19.17 -10.66 -24.60
N VAL A 410 -19.22 -11.82 -25.25
CA VAL A 410 -18.47 -13.01 -24.82
C VAL A 410 -16.96 -12.70 -24.80
N ARG A 411 -16.43 -12.11 -25.88
CA ARG A 411 -15.00 -11.77 -25.98
C ARG A 411 -14.55 -10.80 -24.86
N LYS A 412 -15.36 -9.81 -24.56
CA LYS A 412 -15.05 -8.78 -23.55
C LYS A 412 -15.19 -9.28 -22.12
N MET A 413 -16.06 -10.23 -21.84
CA MET A 413 -16.41 -10.61 -20.46
C MET A 413 -15.91 -12.00 -20.04
N ALA A 414 -15.58 -12.88 -20.98
CA ALA A 414 -15.08 -14.21 -20.64
C ALA A 414 -13.88 -14.17 -19.69
N VAL A 415 -13.80 -15.12 -18.78
CA VAL A 415 -12.66 -15.30 -17.85
C VAL A 415 -11.44 -15.80 -18.61
N ILE A 416 -11.65 -16.71 -19.54
CA ILE A 416 -10.59 -17.23 -20.43
C ILE A 416 -10.92 -16.82 -21.87
N TYR A 417 -10.03 -16.06 -22.48
CA TYR A 417 -10.11 -15.64 -23.86
C TYR A 417 -8.72 -15.25 -24.40
N ASP A 418 -8.50 -15.41 -25.71
CA ASP A 418 -7.22 -15.11 -26.37
C ASP A 418 -5.98 -15.77 -25.71
N GLY A 419 -6.14 -17.00 -25.26
CA GLY A 419 -5.05 -17.74 -24.63
C GLY A 419 -4.66 -17.28 -23.23
N GLN A 420 -5.52 -16.48 -22.57
CA GLN A 420 -5.22 -15.90 -21.27
C GLN A 420 -6.35 -16.09 -20.25
N VAL A 421 -5.97 -16.25 -19.00
CA VAL A 421 -6.85 -16.22 -17.82
C VAL A 421 -6.88 -14.79 -17.28
N LYS A 422 -8.05 -14.16 -17.30
CA LYS A 422 -8.28 -12.77 -16.87
C LYS A 422 -8.76 -12.74 -15.43
N MET A 423 -7.89 -12.36 -14.52
CA MET A 423 -8.14 -12.46 -13.08
C MET A 423 -9.23 -11.50 -12.59
N ALA A 424 -9.28 -10.27 -13.11
CA ALA A 424 -10.35 -9.33 -12.74
C ALA A 424 -11.74 -9.87 -13.15
N HIS A 425 -11.85 -10.51 -14.29
CA HIS A 425 -13.10 -11.13 -14.74
C HIS A 425 -13.52 -12.30 -13.85
N LEU A 426 -12.57 -13.13 -13.43
CA LEU A 426 -12.81 -14.19 -12.47
C LEU A 426 -13.32 -13.65 -11.12
N ALA A 427 -12.68 -12.61 -10.61
CA ALA A 427 -13.07 -11.96 -9.35
C ALA A 427 -14.50 -11.39 -9.41
N ILE A 428 -14.87 -10.73 -10.52
CA ILE A 428 -16.21 -10.17 -10.70
C ILE A 428 -17.26 -11.29 -10.86
N CYS A 429 -16.95 -12.31 -11.66
CA CYS A 429 -17.84 -13.46 -11.88
C CYS A 429 -18.22 -14.13 -10.55
N ALA A 430 -17.24 -14.38 -9.69
CA ALA A 430 -17.39 -15.15 -8.46
C ALA A 430 -17.71 -14.30 -7.22
N GLY A 431 -17.31 -13.05 -7.18
CA GLY A 431 -17.49 -12.19 -6.00
C GLY A 431 -18.93 -11.77 -5.76
N TYR A 432 -19.35 -11.72 -4.49
CA TYR A 432 -20.65 -11.15 -4.14
C TYR A 432 -20.64 -9.62 -4.10
N SER A 433 -19.47 -9.01 -4.04
CA SER A 433 -19.26 -7.57 -4.08
C SER A 433 -17.96 -7.24 -4.80
N VAL A 434 -18.00 -6.20 -5.62
CA VAL A 434 -16.85 -5.59 -6.28
C VAL A 434 -16.91 -4.10 -6.02
N ASN A 435 -15.92 -3.56 -5.32
CA ASN A 435 -15.90 -2.12 -5.05
C ASN A 435 -14.71 -1.42 -5.69
N GLY A 436 -14.95 -0.17 -6.09
CA GLY A 436 -13.91 0.80 -6.33
C GLY A 436 -13.47 1.48 -5.03
N VAL A 437 -12.46 2.34 -5.11
CA VAL A 437 -11.77 2.90 -3.95
C VAL A 437 -11.85 4.44 -3.83
N ALA A 438 -12.56 5.07 -4.74
CA ALA A 438 -12.97 6.46 -4.72
C ALA A 438 -14.20 6.63 -5.61
N LYS A 439 -14.98 7.68 -5.39
CA LYS A 439 -16.23 7.92 -6.14
C LYS A 439 -15.98 7.97 -7.64
N LEU A 440 -15.04 8.78 -8.09
CA LEU A 440 -14.68 8.89 -9.51
C LEU A 440 -14.18 7.55 -10.08
N HIS A 441 -13.33 6.85 -9.34
CA HIS A 441 -12.83 5.53 -9.74
C HIS A 441 -13.99 4.55 -10.00
N THR A 442 -14.93 4.46 -9.07
CA THR A 442 -16.08 3.57 -9.19
C THR A 442 -16.96 3.95 -10.40
N GLU A 443 -17.18 5.24 -10.65
CA GLU A 443 -17.91 5.69 -11.84
C GLU A 443 -17.19 5.33 -13.14
N ILE A 444 -15.88 5.41 -13.19
CA ILE A 444 -15.07 4.99 -14.35
C ILE A 444 -15.18 3.48 -14.58
N LEU A 445 -15.13 2.68 -13.50
CA LEU A 445 -15.32 1.23 -13.60
C LEU A 445 -16.70 0.88 -14.17
N GLU A 446 -17.76 1.50 -13.64
CA GLU A 446 -19.16 1.23 -14.02
C GLU A 446 -19.51 1.70 -15.44
N LYS A 447 -18.98 2.85 -15.85
CA LYS A 447 -19.37 3.49 -17.12
C LYS A 447 -18.43 3.16 -18.28
N GLN A 448 -17.21 2.68 -17.99
CA GLN A 448 -16.16 2.49 -19.00
C GLN A 448 -15.45 1.13 -18.87
N GLU A 449 -14.54 0.99 -17.92
CA GLU A 449 -13.60 -0.15 -17.86
C GLU A 449 -14.31 -1.51 -17.69
N LEU A 450 -15.33 -1.56 -16.84
CA LEU A 450 -16.11 -2.76 -16.53
C LEU A 450 -17.59 -2.60 -16.85
N LYS A 451 -17.89 -1.73 -17.80
CA LYS A 451 -19.26 -1.39 -18.19
C LYS A 451 -20.12 -2.62 -18.50
N ASP A 452 -19.60 -3.57 -19.27
CA ASP A 452 -20.33 -4.79 -19.65
C ASP A 452 -20.70 -5.63 -18.43
N PHE A 453 -19.82 -5.72 -17.46
CA PHE A 453 -20.09 -6.39 -16.18
C PHE A 453 -21.10 -5.63 -15.33
N TYR A 454 -20.98 -4.31 -15.26
CA TYR A 454 -21.93 -3.49 -14.53
C TYR A 454 -23.34 -3.56 -15.13
N GLU A 455 -23.48 -3.53 -16.46
CA GLU A 455 -24.75 -3.74 -17.13
C GLU A 455 -25.37 -5.11 -16.85
N MET A 456 -24.52 -6.15 -16.68
CA MET A 456 -24.97 -7.52 -16.42
C MET A 456 -25.32 -7.75 -14.95
N MET A 457 -24.52 -7.18 -14.01
CA MET A 457 -24.57 -7.47 -12.57
C MET A 457 -24.41 -6.17 -11.75
N PRO A 458 -25.28 -5.16 -11.92
CA PRO A 458 -25.11 -3.85 -11.27
C PRO A 458 -25.11 -3.95 -9.73
N GLU A 459 -25.80 -4.90 -9.17
CA GLU A 459 -25.94 -5.13 -7.73
C GLU A 459 -24.61 -5.47 -7.02
N LYS A 460 -23.62 -5.94 -7.75
CA LYS A 460 -22.29 -6.27 -7.21
C LYS A 460 -21.41 -5.03 -6.99
N PHE A 461 -21.64 -3.96 -7.77
CA PHE A 461 -20.76 -2.79 -7.81
C PHE A 461 -21.11 -1.78 -6.74
N ASN A 462 -20.10 -1.29 -6.03
CA ASN A 462 -20.25 -0.22 -5.06
C ASN A 462 -18.94 0.54 -4.87
N ASN A 463 -19.00 1.68 -4.19
CA ASN A 463 -17.85 2.48 -3.82
C ASN A 463 -17.56 2.38 -2.33
N LYS A 464 -16.28 2.22 -2.00
CA LYS A 464 -15.73 2.41 -0.65
C LYS A 464 -14.51 3.30 -0.76
N THR A 465 -14.71 4.60 -0.54
CA THR A 465 -13.60 5.55 -0.58
C THR A 465 -12.54 5.17 0.43
N ASN A 466 -11.29 5.09 0.00
CA ASN A 466 -10.15 4.75 0.85
C ASN A 466 -10.02 5.73 2.03
N GLY A 467 -9.28 5.32 3.02
CA GLY A 467 -8.96 6.11 4.21
C GLY A 467 -7.60 5.73 4.78
N ILE A 468 -7.19 6.49 5.77
CA ILE A 468 -5.92 6.35 6.49
C ILE A 468 -6.18 6.31 7.99
N THR A 469 -5.30 5.65 8.74
CA THR A 469 -5.41 5.68 10.20
C THR A 469 -4.78 6.95 10.78
N GLN A 470 -5.59 7.71 11.52
CA GLN A 470 -5.12 8.91 12.24
C GLN A 470 -4.17 8.57 13.39
N ARG A 471 -4.18 7.35 13.91
CA ARG A 471 -3.27 6.93 14.98
C ARG A 471 -1.83 6.95 14.49
N ARG A 472 -1.54 6.39 13.33
CA ARG A 472 -0.19 6.48 12.76
C ARG A 472 0.13 7.83 12.13
N PHE A 473 -0.76 8.38 11.31
CA PHE A 473 -0.44 9.55 10.46
C PHE A 473 -0.72 10.92 11.09
N LEU A 474 -1.30 10.97 12.27
CA LEU A 474 -1.43 12.19 13.06
C LEU A 474 -0.89 12.00 14.48
N LEU A 475 -1.45 11.08 15.25
CA LEU A 475 -1.06 10.89 16.66
C LEU A 475 0.43 10.52 16.81
N HIS A 476 0.92 9.58 16.02
CA HIS A 476 2.32 9.14 16.04
C HIS A 476 3.24 10.05 15.21
N ALA A 477 2.84 10.38 13.97
CA ALA A 477 3.68 11.13 13.04
C ALA A 477 3.85 12.60 13.41
N ASN A 478 2.85 13.22 14.03
CA ASN A 478 2.81 14.65 14.33
C ASN A 478 2.33 14.92 15.76
N PRO A 479 3.12 14.52 16.76
CA PRO A 479 2.71 14.66 18.17
C PRO A 479 2.43 16.10 18.59
N LEU A 480 3.14 17.08 18.03
CA LEU A 480 2.91 18.50 18.31
C LEU A 480 1.50 18.94 17.89
N LEU A 481 1.05 18.53 16.71
CA LEU A 481 -0.30 18.83 16.24
C LEU A 481 -1.34 18.04 17.04
N ALA A 482 -1.07 16.76 17.31
CA ALA A 482 -1.95 15.91 18.10
C ALA A 482 -2.20 16.48 19.51
N ASP A 483 -1.15 16.95 20.18
CA ASP A 483 -1.26 17.60 21.49
C ASP A 483 -2.08 18.89 21.40
N TRP A 484 -1.81 19.74 20.41
CA TRP A 484 -2.57 20.98 20.19
C TRP A 484 -4.09 20.70 19.98
N ILE A 485 -4.40 19.70 19.18
CA ILE A 485 -5.79 19.29 18.92
C ILE A 485 -6.44 18.81 20.23
N THR A 486 -5.74 17.93 20.96
CA THR A 486 -6.25 17.37 22.23
C THR A 486 -6.48 18.44 23.28
N ASP A 487 -5.61 19.45 23.37
CA ASP A 487 -5.79 20.60 24.25
C ASP A 487 -7.04 21.42 23.92
N LYS A 488 -7.45 21.48 22.66
CA LYS A 488 -8.62 22.26 22.21
C LYS A 488 -9.95 21.50 22.32
N ILE A 489 -9.98 20.22 21.98
CA ILE A 489 -11.22 19.43 21.83
C ILE A 489 -11.24 18.11 22.60
N GLY A 490 -10.20 17.77 23.37
CA GLY A 490 -10.06 16.46 24.01
C GLY A 490 -9.54 15.40 23.04
N ASP A 491 -9.40 14.18 23.52
CA ASP A 491 -8.78 13.05 22.83
C ASP A 491 -9.74 12.20 21.98
N GLY A 492 -11.03 12.53 21.96
CA GLY A 492 -12.06 11.77 21.25
C GLY A 492 -11.83 11.64 19.74
N TRP A 493 -11.06 12.55 19.14
CA TRP A 493 -10.70 12.52 17.72
C TRP A 493 -9.87 11.30 17.33
N ILE A 494 -9.14 10.71 18.27
CA ILE A 494 -8.25 9.56 18.02
C ILE A 494 -9.06 8.33 17.52
N THR A 495 -10.29 8.19 18.00
CA THR A 495 -11.21 7.11 17.57
C THR A 495 -12.41 7.62 16.76
N ASP A 496 -12.56 8.94 16.62
CA ASP A 496 -13.58 9.58 15.78
C ASP A 496 -13.02 10.84 15.13
N LEU A 497 -12.39 10.67 13.99
CA LEU A 497 -11.68 11.75 13.29
C LEU A 497 -12.62 12.89 12.85
N LYS A 498 -13.91 12.63 12.73
CA LYS A 498 -14.91 13.65 12.41
C LYS A 498 -14.98 14.77 13.45
N GLN A 499 -14.53 14.49 14.67
CA GLN A 499 -14.46 15.51 15.74
C GLN A 499 -13.48 16.66 15.42
N LEU A 500 -12.56 16.49 14.46
CA LEU A 500 -11.70 17.60 14.01
C LEU A 500 -12.51 18.79 13.48
N GLU A 501 -13.72 18.60 13.02
CA GLU A 501 -14.60 19.71 12.58
C GLU A 501 -14.93 20.70 13.70
N LYS A 502 -14.87 20.27 14.98
CA LYS A 502 -15.01 21.18 16.12
C LYS A 502 -13.95 22.28 16.14
N LEU A 503 -12.80 22.06 15.49
CA LEU A 503 -11.71 23.02 15.38
C LEU A 503 -11.97 24.14 14.34
N LEU A 504 -12.98 24.02 13.51
CA LEU A 504 -13.30 25.03 12.50
C LEU A 504 -13.60 26.41 13.10
N VAL A 505 -14.03 26.47 14.36
CA VAL A 505 -14.24 27.73 15.09
C VAL A 505 -12.93 28.52 15.29
N TYR A 506 -11.79 27.85 15.25
CA TYR A 506 -10.47 28.46 15.44
C TYR A 506 -9.81 29.00 14.17
N VAL A 507 -10.35 28.73 12.97
CA VAL A 507 -9.72 29.14 11.71
C VAL A 507 -9.64 30.67 11.53
N ASN A 508 -10.50 31.40 12.20
CA ASN A 508 -10.47 32.86 12.23
C ASN A 508 -9.78 33.45 13.48
N ASP A 509 -9.39 32.62 14.43
CA ASP A 509 -8.64 33.05 15.61
C ASP A 509 -7.16 33.23 15.28
N GLU A 510 -6.65 34.44 15.50
CA GLU A 510 -5.26 34.79 15.14
C GLU A 510 -4.23 33.95 15.93
N LYS A 511 -4.47 33.76 17.21
CA LYS A 511 -3.57 32.99 18.07
C LYS A 511 -3.52 31.53 17.65
N ALA A 512 -4.68 30.95 17.35
CA ALA A 512 -4.77 29.56 16.88
C ALA A 512 -4.05 29.37 15.53
N ARG A 513 -4.19 30.31 14.60
CA ARG A 513 -3.45 30.27 13.33
C ARG A 513 -1.94 30.33 13.56
N GLN A 514 -1.47 31.24 14.41
CA GLN A 514 -0.04 31.35 14.76
C GLN A 514 0.50 30.07 15.40
N GLU A 515 -0.25 29.49 16.38
CA GLU A 515 0.12 28.23 17.01
C GLU A 515 0.23 27.08 15.99
N PHE A 516 -0.76 26.96 15.10
CA PHE A 516 -0.77 25.94 14.06
C PHE A 516 0.44 26.06 13.09
N MET A 517 0.73 27.28 12.65
CA MET A 517 1.87 27.55 11.77
C MET A 517 3.22 27.37 12.46
N GLN A 518 3.32 27.66 13.76
CA GLN A 518 4.52 27.36 14.55
C GLN A 518 4.79 25.85 14.65
N ILE A 519 3.73 25.04 14.82
CA ILE A 519 3.83 23.58 14.77
C ILE A 519 4.33 23.12 13.41
N LYS A 520 3.76 23.62 12.33
CA LYS A 520 4.24 23.34 10.96
C LYS A 520 5.72 23.71 10.81
N HIS A 521 6.12 24.87 11.25
CA HIS A 521 7.51 25.32 11.18
C HIS A 521 8.46 24.39 11.95
N LYS A 522 8.10 23.96 13.15
CA LYS A 522 8.91 23.00 13.93
C LYS A 522 9.07 21.67 13.18
N ASN A 523 8.01 21.17 12.54
CA ASN A 523 8.08 19.97 11.71
C ASN A 523 8.96 20.20 10.46
N LYS A 524 8.93 21.36 9.86
CA LYS A 524 9.82 21.74 8.73
C LYS A 524 11.29 21.78 9.17
N VAL A 525 11.58 22.34 10.34
CA VAL A 525 12.94 22.32 10.93
C VAL A 525 13.42 20.87 11.14
N ARG A 526 12.55 19.99 11.66
CA ARG A 526 12.85 18.57 11.83
C ARG A 526 13.18 17.89 10.51
N LEU A 527 12.39 18.14 9.46
CA LEU A 527 12.66 17.58 8.13
C LEU A 527 13.92 18.19 7.51
N ALA A 528 14.18 19.49 7.67
CA ALA A 528 15.40 20.15 7.20
C ALA A 528 16.65 19.52 7.82
N LYS A 529 16.60 19.20 9.11
CA LYS A 529 17.67 18.47 9.81
C LYS A 529 17.87 17.08 9.22
N TYR A 530 16.79 16.33 9.01
CA TYR A 530 16.85 15.02 8.38
C TYR A 530 17.50 15.09 6.98
N ILE A 531 17.10 16.06 6.16
CA ILE A 531 17.66 16.27 4.81
C ILE A 531 19.15 16.60 4.89
N LYS A 532 19.56 17.45 5.85
CA LYS A 532 20.98 17.76 6.05
C LYS A 532 21.80 16.53 6.41
N GLU A 533 21.30 15.72 7.32
CA GLU A 533 21.99 14.50 7.80
C GLU A 533 22.10 13.41 6.72
N HIS A 534 21.08 13.27 5.86
CA HIS A 534 21.00 12.18 4.87
C HIS A 534 21.39 12.60 3.45
N ASN A 535 21.13 13.84 3.07
CA ASN A 535 21.42 14.37 1.73
C ASN A 535 22.59 15.36 1.69
N GLY A 536 23.04 15.86 2.85
CA GLY A 536 24.06 16.92 2.93
C GLY A 536 23.59 18.29 2.43
N ILE A 537 22.30 18.48 2.17
CA ILE A 537 21.73 19.69 1.60
C ILE A 537 21.17 20.57 2.72
N ASP A 538 21.56 21.85 2.72
CA ASP A 538 20.94 22.86 3.58
C ASP A 538 19.66 23.38 2.91
N VAL A 539 18.52 23.19 3.57
CA VAL A 539 17.25 23.73 3.13
C VAL A 539 16.73 24.77 4.12
N ASN A 540 16.10 25.82 3.58
CA ASN A 540 15.51 26.86 4.40
C ASN A 540 14.12 26.44 4.90
N PRO A 541 13.91 26.30 6.22
CA PRO A 541 12.58 25.93 6.77
C PRO A 541 11.49 26.98 6.49
N ASP A 542 11.85 28.20 6.17
CA ASP A 542 10.91 29.27 5.81
C ASP A 542 10.49 29.21 4.34
N SER A 543 11.18 28.40 3.52
CA SER A 543 10.76 28.16 2.14
C SER A 543 9.47 27.33 2.08
N ILE A 544 8.75 27.40 0.96
CA ILE A 544 7.61 26.49 0.71
C ILE A 544 8.16 25.06 0.54
N PHE A 545 7.70 24.12 1.37
CA PHE A 545 7.97 22.70 1.19
C PHE A 545 6.95 22.09 0.26
N ASP A 546 7.33 21.95 -1.00
CA ASP A 546 6.55 21.39 -2.10
C ASP A 546 6.94 19.91 -2.27
N VAL A 547 6.02 19.00 -1.98
CA VAL A 547 6.36 17.60 -1.74
C VAL A 547 5.60 16.68 -2.67
N GLN A 548 6.35 15.83 -3.39
CA GLN A 548 5.83 14.70 -4.16
C GLN A 548 6.54 13.42 -3.73
N VAL A 549 5.92 12.67 -2.84
CA VAL A 549 6.43 11.40 -2.33
C VAL A 549 5.43 10.29 -2.59
N LYS A 550 5.79 9.41 -3.49
CA LYS A 550 4.99 8.27 -3.95
C LYS A 550 5.83 7.38 -4.85
N ARG A 551 5.36 6.15 -5.10
CA ARG A 551 5.97 5.27 -6.09
C ARG A 551 6.15 6.01 -7.41
N LEU A 552 7.31 5.84 -8.08
CA LEU A 552 7.54 6.44 -9.38
C LEU A 552 6.83 5.65 -10.47
N HIS A 553 5.93 6.33 -11.14
CA HIS A 553 5.22 5.82 -12.31
C HIS A 553 4.91 6.99 -13.24
N GLU A 554 4.94 6.75 -14.55
CA GLU A 554 4.71 7.82 -15.54
C GLU A 554 3.36 8.52 -15.37
N TYR A 555 2.27 7.80 -15.01
CA TYR A 555 0.96 8.41 -14.83
C TYR A 555 0.88 9.34 -13.60
N LYS A 556 1.75 9.16 -12.61
CA LYS A 556 1.85 10.03 -11.42
C LYS A 556 2.56 11.34 -11.72
N ARG A 557 3.20 11.41 -12.86
CA ARG A 557 3.79 12.60 -13.51
C ARG A 557 4.85 13.32 -12.69
N GLN A 558 5.73 12.58 -12.00
CA GLN A 558 6.94 13.19 -11.44
C GLN A 558 7.74 13.94 -12.53
N LEU A 559 7.66 13.45 -13.77
CA LEU A 559 8.27 14.12 -14.92
C LEU A 559 7.70 15.51 -15.15
N LEU A 560 6.39 15.71 -15.03
CA LEU A 560 5.78 17.05 -15.13
C LEU A 560 6.36 18.00 -14.07
N ASN A 561 6.52 17.54 -12.86
CA ASN A 561 7.09 18.32 -11.76
C ASN A 561 8.54 18.72 -12.05
N ILE A 562 9.39 17.77 -12.43
CA ILE A 562 10.80 18.11 -12.69
C ILE A 562 10.98 18.98 -13.95
N LEU A 563 10.19 18.80 -14.99
CA LEU A 563 10.22 19.69 -16.16
C LEU A 563 9.81 21.12 -15.79
N HIS A 564 8.81 21.27 -14.93
CA HIS A 564 8.44 22.60 -14.42
C HIS A 564 9.58 23.22 -13.58
N ILE A 565 10.27 22.46 -12.76
CA ILE A 565 11.41 22.93 -12.00
C ILE A 565 12.53 23.41 -12.94
N MET A 566 12.80 22.69 -14.02
CA MET A 566 13.76 23.11 -15.06
C MET A 566 13.34 24.43 -15.71
N TYR A 567 12.04 24.56 -16.05
CA TYR A 567 11.46 25.79 -16.57
C TYR A 567 11.63 26.96 -15.57
N LEU A 568 11.25 26.76 -14.32
CA LEU A 568 11.40 27.79 -13.27
C LEU A 568 12.86 28.21 -13.06
N TYR A 569 13.78 27.25 -13.09
CA TYR A 569 15.21 27.54 -13.03
C TYR A 569 15.66 28.41 -14.20
N ASN A 570 15.22 28.14 -15.43
CA ASN A 570 15.50 28.96 -16.59
C ASN A 570 14.96 30.38 -16.44
N GLU A 571 13.74 30.53 -15.93
CA GLU A 571 13.14 31.84 -15.66
C GLU A 571 13.95 32.66 -14.63
N ILE A 572 14.38 32.02 -13.54
CA ILE A 572 15.24 32.65 -12.54
C ILE A 572 16.61 33.06 -13.14
N LYS A 573 17.19 32.22 -14.01
CA LYS A 573 18.46 32.54 -14.70
C LYS A 573 18.32 33.72 -15.64
N LYS A 574 17.18 33.85 -16.34
CA LYS A 574 16.86 34.99 -17.21
C LYS A 574 16.61 36.26 -16.39
N ASN A 575 16.05 36.14 -15.20
CA ASN A 575 15.75 37.23 -14.28
C ASN A 575 16.15 36.89 -12.84
N PRO A 576 17.41 37.03 -12.46
CA PRO A 576 17.87 36.67 -11.10
C PRO A 576 17.23 37.45 -9.96
N ASP A 577 16.67 38.62 -10.27
CA ASP A 577 15.94 39.49 -9.32
C ASP A 577 14.45 39.15 -9.23
N MET A 578 13.96 38.07 -9.93
CA MET A 578 12.61 37.64 -9.85
C MET A 578 12.14 37.48 -8.39
N ASP A 579 11.03 38.13 -8.07
CA ASP A 579 10.39 38.04 -6.75
C ASP A 579 9.54 36.78 -6.64
N ILE A 580 10.14 35.75 -6.09
CA ILE A 580 9.45 34.49 -5.75
C ILE A 580 9.68 34.13 -4.30
N VAL A 581 8.71 33.47 -3.68
CA VAL A 581 8.92 32.87 -2.36
C VAL A 581 9.90 31.71 -2.51
N PRO A 582 10.96 31.63 -1.68
CA PRO A 582 11.88 30.50 -1.72
C PRO A 582 11.13 29.17 -1.63
N ARG A 583 11.53 28.19 -2.44
CA ARG A 583 10.85 26.89 -2.54
C ARG A 583 11.82 25.73 -2.48
N THR A 584 11.47 24.74 -1.68
CA THR A 584 12.18 23.47 -1.61
C THR A 584 11.28 22.39 -2.19
N PHE A 585 11.67 21.85 -3.35
CA PHE A 585 10.98 20.73 -3.99
C PHE A 585 11.54 19.43 -3.45
N ILE A 586 10.66 18.61 -2.84
CA ILE A 586 11.06 17.39 -2.17
C ILE A 586 10.40 16.20 -2.89
N PHE A 587 11.25 15.30 -3.39
CA PHE A 587 10.85 14.04 -4.01
C PHE A 587 11.21 12.86 -3.12
N GLY A 588 10.43 11.80 -3.22
CA GLY A 588 10.76 10.49 -2.67
C GLY A 588 10.00 9.47 -3.50
N ALA A 589 10.71 8.54 -4.12
CA ALA A 589 10.09 7.60 -5.03
C ALA A 589 10.96 6.37 -5.26
N LYS A 590 10.35 5.19 -5.28
CA LYS A 590 10.97 3.96 -5.77
C LYS A 590 10.38 3.60 -7.12
N ALA A 591 11.21 3.31 -8.11
CA ALA A 591 10.80 2.77 -9.38
C ALA A 591 10.91 1.24 -9.37
N ALA A 592 10.01 0.53 -10.08
CA ALA A 592 10.18 -0.90 -10.29
C ALA A 592 11.52 -1.18 -11.00
N ALA A 593 12.22 -2.24 -10.61
CA ALA A 593 13.57 -2.54 -11.07
C ALA A 593 13.69 -2.62 -12.60
N GLY A 594 12.69 -3.18 -13.28
CA GLY A 594 12.64 -3.30 -14.74
C GLY A 594 12.04 -2.10 -15.48
N TYR A 595 11.63 -1.04 -14.78
CA TYR A 595 10.93 0.11 -15.36
C TYR A 595 11.94 1.20 -15.77
N LYS A 596 12.53 1.04 -16.95
CA LYS A 596 13.64 1.86 -17.45
C LYS A 596 13.36 3.36 -17.41
N ILE A 597 12.25 3.82 -17.99
CA ILE A 597 11.95 5.26 -18.09
C ILE A 597 11.67 5.89 -16.72
N ALA A 598 11.08 5.13 -15.79
CA ALA A 598 10.90 5.56 -14.41
C ALA A 598 12.25 5.74 -13.70
N LYS A 599 13.18 4.82 -13.88
CA LYS A 599 14.55 4.92 -13.36
C LYS A 599 15.32 6.09 -13.97
N GLN A 600 15.13 6.36 -15.26
CA GLN A 600 15.69 7.54 -15.93
C GLN A 600 15.11 8.84 -15.36
N THR A 601 13.84 8.87 -15.01
CA THR A 601 13.20 10.04 -14.35
C THR A 601 13.84 10.33 -12.99
N ILE A 602 14.16 9.31 -12.20
CA ILE A 602 14.91 9.47 -10.96
C ILE A 602 16.30 10.08 -11.22
N LYS A 603 16.99 9.55 -12.24
CA LYS A 603 18.30 10.09 -12.64
C LYS A 603 18.20 11.56 -13.06
N LEU A 604 17.18 11.93 -13.82
CA LEU A 604 16.94 13.32 -14.22
C LEU A 604 16.72 14.23 -13.00
N ILE A 605 15.89 13.81 -12.06
CA ILE A 605 15.63 14.57 -10.83
C ILE A 605 16.94 14.83 -10.07
N ASN A 606 17.76 13.82 -9.91
CA ASN A 606 19.04 13.96 -9.19
C ASN A 606 20.05 14.84 -9.96
N ASN A 607 20.13 14.73 -11.27
CA ASN A 607 20.99 15.55 -12.09
C ASN A 607 20.56 17.03 -12.08
N VAL A 608 19.28 17.29 -12.18
CA VAL A 608 18.71 18.65 -12.06
C VAL A 608 18.98 19.22 -10.65
N ALA A 609 18.80 18.41 -9.61
CA ALA A 609 19.09 18.79 -8.24
C ALA A 609 20.56 19.20 -8.06
N GLU A 610 21.48 18.44 -8.61
CA GLU A 610 22.92 18.75 -8.55
C GLU A 610 23.25 20.11 -9.19
N VAL A 611 22.70 20.38 -10.38
CA VAL A 611 22.90 21.64 -11.08
C VAL A 611 22.31 22.81 -10.30
N ILE A 612 21.06 22.71 -9.88
CA ILE A 612 20.33 23.81 -9.22
C ILE A 612 20.90 24.11 -7.83
N ASN A 613 21.13 23.07 -7.03
CA ASN A 613 21.56 23.24 -5.64
C ASN A 613 22.98 23.83 -5.52
N ASN A 614 23.82 23.69 -6.54
CA ASN A 614 25.17 24.20 -6.60
C ASN A 614 25.29 25.54 -7.35
N ASP A 615 24.19 26.07 -7.89
CA ASP A 615 24.21 27.37 -8.59
C ASP A 615 23.97 28.53 -7.61
N GLU A 616 25.05 29.16 -7.18
CA GLU A 616 25.00 30.32 -6.28
C GLU A 616 24.29 31.54 -6.90
N SER A 617 24.23 31.64 -8.23
CA SER A 617 23.68 32.81 -8.92
C SER A 617 22.17 32.96 -8.74
N ILE A 618 21.46 31.91 -8.31
CA ILE A 618 20.02 31.96 -8.02
C ILE A 618 19.72 32.29 -6.55
N ASN A 619 20.72 32.53 -5.72
CA ASN A 619 20.59 32.91 -4.31
C ASN A 619 19.73 31.95 -3.46
N GLY A 620 19.75 30.66 -3.78
CA GLY A 620 18.98 29.64 -3.06
C GLY A 620 17.48 29.79 -3.19
N LYS A 621 16.97 30.50 -4.20
CA LYS A 621 15.52 30.68 -4.42
C LYS A 621 14.77 29.35 -4.59
N ILE A 622 15.42 28.36 -5.18
CA ILE A 622 14.91 26.98 -5.27
C ILE A 622 15.97 25.98 -4.87
N LYS A 623 15.53 24.93 -4.21
CA LYS A 623 16.32 23.73 -3.89
C LYS A 623 15.51 22.49 -4.33
N VAL A 624 16.22 21.45 -4.74
CA VAL A 624 15.63 20.17 -5.12
C VAL A 624 16.26 19.07 -4.28
N VAL A 625 15.42 18.27 -3.65
CA VAL A 625 15.86 17.20 -2.76
C VAL A 625 15.19 15.89 -3.21
N PHE A 626 15.97 14.84 -3.38
CA PHE A 626 15.45 13.49 -3.55
C PHE A 626 15.77 12.68 -2.29
N ILE A 627 14.73 12.35 -1.52
CA ILE A 627 14.87 11.55 -0.30
C ILE A 627 14.99 10.08 -0.69
N GLU A 628 16.17 9.52 -0.39
CA GLU A 628 16.51 8.13 -0.67
C GLU A 628 15.65 7.17 0.17
N ASN A 629 15.32 6.02 -0.43
CA ASN A 629 14.63 4.93 0.24
C ASN A 629 13.34 5.34 0.94
N TYR A 630 12.46 6.03 0.21
CA TYR A 630 11.15 6.43 0.72
C TYR A 630 10.39 5.23 1.28
N ARG A 631 9.98 5.31 2.54
CA ARG A 631 9.28 4.26 3.30
C ARG A 631 8.44 4.88 4.41
N VAL A 632 7.68 4.08 5.15
CA VAL A 632 6.75 4.60 6.19
C VAL A 632 7.46 5.46 7.22
N SER A 633 8.61 5.03 7.73
CA SER A 633 9.30 5.74 8.83
C SER A 633 9.78 7.15 8.44
N ASN A 634 10.28 7.38 7.22
CA ASN A 634 10.61 8.73 6.77
C ASN A 634 9.40 9.50 6.23
N ALA A 635 8.41 8.80 5.70
CA ALA A 635 7.14 9.41 5.27
C ALA A 635 6.43 10.17 6.41
N GLU A 636 6.44 9.62 7.62
CA GLU A 636 5.84 10.25 8.79
C GLU A 636 6.41 11.66 9.06
N ILE A 637 7.73 11.83 8.93
CA ILE A 637 8.40 13.13 9.09
C ILE A 637 8.02 14.08 7.93
N ILE A 638 7.94 13.54 6.72
CA ILE A 638 7.65 14.31 5.50
C ILE A 638 6.21 14.85 5.51
N PHE A 639 5.23 14.01 5.84
CA PHE A 639 3.82 14.44 5.86
C PHE A 639 3.56 15.56 6.86
N ALA A 640 4.17 15.51 8.03
CA ALA A 640 4.02 16.54 9.06
C ALA A 640 4.60 17.90 8.65
N ALA A 641 5.61 17.90 7.76
CA ALA A 641 6.36 19.10 7.37
C ALA A 641 5.90 19.74 6.06
N ALA A 642 5.11 19.09 5.23
CA ALA A 642 4.75 19.58 3.92
C ALA A 642 3.81 20.80 3.97
N ASP A 643 4.07 21.78 3.11
CA ASP A 643 3.17 22.90 2.83
C ASP A 643 2.26 22.59 1.65
N VAL A 644 2.79 21.98 0.59
CA VAL A 644 2.09 21.64 -0.65
C VAL A 644 2.18 20.14 -0.89
N SER A 645 1.01 19.56 -1.15
CA SER A 645 0.81 18.16 -1.51
C SER A 645 0.65 18.04 -3.01
N GLU A 646 1.66 17.51 -3.69
CA GLU A 646 1.64 17.29 -5.14
C GLU A 646 0.87 16.01 -5.49
N GLN A 647 -0.35 16.18 -6.02
CA GLN A 647 -1.26 15.11 -6.42
C GLN A 647 -1.65 15.28 -7.89
N ILE A 648 -0.65 15.19 -8.74
CA ILE A 648 -0.65 15.64 -10.14
C ILE A 648 -0.76 14.51 -11.16
N SER A 649 -1.34 13.39 -10.80
CA SER A 649 -1.59 12.27 -11.71
C SER A 649 -2.35 12.72 -12.96
N ARG A 650 -2.13 12.02 -14.06
CA ARG A 650 -3.00 12.20 -15.23
C ARG A 650 -4.45 11.86 -14.84
N ALA A 651 -5.38 12.76 -15.08
CA ALA A 651 -6.78 12.51 -14.77
C ALA A 651 -7.26 11.16 -15.32
N SER A 652 -8.10 10.46 -14.59
CA SER A 652 -8.58 9.10 -14.86
C SER A 652 -7.57 7.97 -14.70
N LYS A 653 -6.43 8.16 -14.02
CA LYS A 653 -5.44 7.08 -13.82
C LYS A 653 -5.17 6.73 -12.36
N GLU A 654 -5.20 7.68 -11.44
CA GLU A 654 -5.10 7.37 -10.01
C GLU A 654 -6.45 6.91 -9.46
N ALA A 655 -6.56 5.67 -9.05
CA ALA A 655 -7.84 5.14 -8.55
C ALA A 655 -8.33 5.89 -7.31
N SER A 656 -7.48 6.15 -6.36
CA SER A 656 -7.77 6.94 -5.17
C SER A 656 -6.61 7.85 -4.78
N GLY A 657 -5.44 7.26 -4.51
CA GLY A 657 -4.41 7.86 -3.70
C GLY A 657 -4.76 7.78 -2.21
N THR A 658 -3.75 7.77 -1.37
CA THR A 658 -3.87 7.89 0.09
C THR A 658 -2.87 8.88 0.67
N GLY A 659 -1.79 9.16 -0.06
CA GLY A 659 -0.85 10.23 0.29
C GLY A 659 -1.53 11.59 0.38
N ASN A 660 -2.45 11.88 -0.54
CA ASN A 660 -3.28 13.08 -0.53
C ASN A 660 -4.03 13.27 0.79
N MET A 661 -4.58 12.20 1.37
CA MET A 661 -5.29 12.25 2.65
C MET A 661 -4.35 12.50 3.83
N LYS A 662 -3.14 11.92 3.81
CA LYS A 662 -2.11 12.10 4.85
C LYS A 662 -1.60 13.54 4.91
N PHE A 663 -1.34 14.12 3.75
CA PHE A 663 -0.96 15.54 3.63
C PHE A 663 -2.08 16.47 4.09
N MET A 664 -3.31 16.21 3.65
CA MET A 664 -4.50 16.96 4.05
C MET A 664 -4.65 16.96 5.58
N LEU A 665 -4.59 15.79 6.20
CA LEU A 665 -4.70 15.62 7.65
C LEU A 665 -3.63 16.42 8.41
N ASN A 666 -2.44 16.53 7.87
CA ASN A 666 -1.32 17.27 8.47
C ASN A 666 -1.25 18.76 8.07
N GLY A 667 -2.28 19.28 7.44
CA GLY A 667 -2.36 20.71 7.09
C GLY A 667 -1.49 21.13 5.92
N ALA A 668 -1.52 20.38 4.83
CA ALA A 668 -0.94 20.78 3.55
C ALA A 668 -2.03 21.14 2.55
N MET A 669 -1.75 22.09 1.65
CA MET A 669 -2.63 22.42 0.54
C MET A 669 -2.44 21.42 -0.60
N THR A 670 -3.52 20.86 -1.12
CA THR A 670 -3.48 20.02 -2.30
C THR A 670 -3.28 20.84 -3.57
N LEU A 671 -2.22 20.55 -4.30
CA LEU A 671 -2.01 20.96 -5.69
C LEU A 671 -2.18 19.71 -6.56
N GLY A 672 -3.24 19.67 -7.35
CA GLY A 672 -3.54 18.42 -8.04
C GLY A 672 -4.50 18.55 -9.20
N THR A 673 -4.77 17.41 -9.79
CA THR A 673 -5.79 17.20 -10.82
C THR A 673 -7.08 16.66 -10.20
N MET A 674 -8.20 16.79 -10.91
CA MET A 674 -9.49 16.19 -10.51
C MET A 674 -9.48 14.70 -10.85
N ASP A 675 -8.73 13.95 -10.03
CA ASP A 675 -8.51 12.52 -10.18
C ASP A 675 -8.58 11.80 -8.81
N GLY A 676 -9.04 10.56 -8.81
CA GLY A 676 -9.13 9.74 -7.61
C GLY A 676 -9.84 10.44 -6.45
N ALA A 677 -9.28 10.30 -5.27
CA ALA A 677 -9.82 10.92 -4.05
C ALA A 677 -9.60 12.43 -3.97
N ASN A 678 -8.80 13.04 -4.86
CA ASN A 678 -8.68 14.50 -4.91
C ASN A 678 -10.05 15.19 -5.13
N VAL A 679 -10.93 14.57 -5.93
CA VAL A 679 -12.29 15.06 -6.14
C VAL A 679 -13.04 15.21 -4.82
N GLU A 680 -12.98 14.19 -3.97
CA GLU A 680 -13.66 14.19 -2.67
C GLU A 680 -12.95 15.11 -1.66
N ILE A 681 -11.63 15.25 -1.73
CA ILE A 681 -10.89 16.23 -0.92
C ILE A 681 -11.38 17.66 -1.23
N VAL A 682 -11.46 18.01 -2.50
CA VAL A 682 -11.97 19.33 -2.93
C VAL A 682 -13.42 19.55 -2.48
N GLN A 683 -14.26 18.52 -2.55
CA GLN A 683 -15.64 18.59 -2.05
C GLN A 683 -15.69 18.89 -0.54
N GLU A 684 -14.80 18.29 0.25
CA GLU A 684 -14.76 18.50 1.70
C GLU A 684 -14.21 19.89 2.08
N VAL A 685 -13.15 20.35 1.44
CA VAL A 685 -12.48 21.60 1.81
C VAL A 685 -13.04 22.83 1.09
N GLY A 686 -13.68 22.63 -0.05
CA GLY A 686 -14.09 23.70 -0.96
C GLY A 686 -13.00 24.08 -1.97
N ALA A 687 -13.39 24.55 -3.15
CA ALA A 687 -12.49 24.87 -4.26
C ALA A 687 -11.44 25.96 -3.91
N ASP A 688 -11.77 26.87 -3.00
CA ASP A 688 -10.86 27.94 -2.56
C ASP A 688 -9.71 27.41 -1.67
N ASN A 689 -9.79 26.19 -1.17
CA ASN A 689 -8.81 25.60 -0.26
C ASN A 689 -7.96 24.51 -0.90
N ALA A 690 -7.95 24.43 -2.21
CA ALA A 690 -7.10 23.59 -3.03
C ALA A 690 -6.71 24.35 -4.31
N VAL A 691 -5.66 23.88 -4.99
CA VAL A 691 -5.28 24.40 -6.31
C VAL A 691 -5.38 23.26 -7.31
N ILE A 692 -6.33 23.38 -8.24
CA ILE A 692 -6.62 22.37 -9.25
C ILE A 692 -6.20 22.87 -10.63
N PHE A 693 -5.65 21.98 -11.43
CA PHE A 693 -5.19 22.25 -12.79
C PHE A 693 -5.42 21.06 -13.72
N GLY A 694 -5.20 21.30 -15.01
CA GLY A 694 -5.13 20.25 -16.04
C GLY A 694 -6.46 19.75 -16.55
N LEU A 695 -6.39 18.81 -17.46
CA LEU A 695 -7.54 18.19 -18.10
C LEU A 695 -8.39 17.45 -17.08
N SER A 696 -9.70 17.50 -17.28
CA SER A 696 -10.64 16.64 -16.58
C SER A 696 -10.59 15.20 -17.10
N SER A 697 -11.14 14.27 -16.33
CA SER A 697 -11.28 12.87 -16.74
C SER A 697 -12.03 12.73 -18.08
N ASP A 698 -13.12 13.47 -18.27
CA ASP A 698 -13.91 13.42 -19.50
C ASP A 698 -13.14 13.95 -20.71
N GLU A 699 -12.38 15.02 -20.54
CA GLU A 699 -11.52 15.56 -21.62
C GLU A 699 -10.42 14.58 -22.02
N VAL A 700 -9.78 13.95 -21.05
CA VAL A 700 -8.75 12.94 -21.32
C VAL A 700 -9.34 11.77 -22.09
N ILE A 701 -10.47 11.24 -21.65
CA ILE A 701 -11.15 10.12 -22.30
C ILE A 701 -11.55 10.47 -23.73
N ARG A 702 -12.05 11.69 -23.94
CA ARG A 702 -12.34 12.19 -25.29
C ARG A 702 -11.11 12.18 -26.18
N TYR A 703 -9.97 12.71 -25.72
CA TYR A 703 -8.73 12.68 -26.48
C TYR A 703 -8.23 11.25 -26.76
N GLU A 704 -8.41 10.32 -25.81
CA GLU A 704 -8.06 8.91 -26.02
C GLU A 704 -8.91 8.23 -27.08
N ASN A 705 -10.21 8.52 -27.11
CA ASN A 705 -11.16 7.91 -28.05
C ASN A 705 -11.19 8.59 -29.43
N GLU A 706 -11.12 9.93 -29.46
CA GLU A 706 -11.33 10.72 -30.66
C GLU A 706 -10.01 11.25 -31.27
N GLY A 707 -8.91 11.22 -30.52
CA GLY A 707 -7.65 11.83 -30.92
C GLY A 707 -7.68 13.35 -30.85
N GLY A 708 -6.89 14.02 -31.70
CA GLY A 708 -6.87 15.49 -31.78
C GLY A 708 -5.87 16.18 -30.86
N TYR A 709 -4.95 15.42 -30.25
CA TYR A 709 -3.81 15.94 -29.50
C TYR A 709 -2.49 15.57 -30.17
N ASP A 710 -1.69 16.57 -30.53
CA ASP A 710 -0.34 16.43 -31.03
C ASP A 710 0.64 17.23 -30.17
N PRO A 711 1.50 16.60 -29.36
CA PRO A 711 2.48 17.31 -28.53
C PRO A 711 3.51 18.08 -29.34
N MET A 712 3.74 17.71 -30.62
CA MET A 712 4.66 18.44 -31.50
C MET A 712 4.18 19.86 -31.82
N GLU A 713 2.87 20.11 -31.85
CA GLU A 713 2.32 21.46 -31.99
C GLU A 713 2.73 22.36 -30.81
N ILE A 714 2.68 21.82 -29.57
CA ILE A 714 3.11 22.56 -28.38
C ILE A 714 4.61 22.83 -28.46
N PHE A 715 5.43 21.83 -28.78
CA PHE A 715 6.87 21.97 -28.95
C PHE A 715 7.24 23.06 -29.98
N ASN A 716 6.52 23.14 -31.09
CA ASN A 716 6.79 24.10 -32.14
C ASN A 716 6.34 25.52 -31.79
N ASN A 717 5.26 25.67 -31.04
CA ASN A 717 4.64 26.96 -30.77
C ASN A 717 5.00 27.59 -29.42
N ASP A 718 5.48 26.79 -28.46
CA ASP A 718 5.88 27.25 -27.12
C ASP A 718 7.40 27.20 -26.98
N GLN A 719 8.03 28.36 -26.95
CA GLN A 719 9.49 28.47 -26.86
C GLN A 719 10.03 27.97 -25.54
N ASP A 720 9.35 28.22 -24.43
CA ASP A 720 9.83 27.83 -23.09
C ASP A 720 9.75 26.32 -22.90
N ILE A 721 8.66 25.68 -23.35
CA ILE A 721 8.56 24.22 -23.35
C ILE A 721 9.61 23.60 -24.25
N ARG A 722 9.82 24.14 -25.45
CA ARG A 722 10.87 23.67 -26.37
C ARG A 722 12.26 23.76 -25.74
N GLU A 723 12.58 24.88 -25.09
CA GLU A 723 13.86 25.07 -24.38
C GLU A 723 14.07 23.95 -23.35
N VAL A 724 13.10 23.72 -22.48
CA VAL A 724 13.16 22.67 -21.45
C VAL A 724 13.35 21.28 -22.07
N LEU A 725 12.60 20.96 -23.13
CA LEU A 725 12.72 19.64 -23.78
C LEU A 725 14.07 19.46 -24.47
N MET A 726 14.61 20.51 -25.10
CA MET A 726 15.93 20.46 -25.70
C MET A 726 17.05 20.26 -24.65
N GLU A 727 16.85 20.73 -23.42
CA GLU A 727 17.79 20.52 -22.33
C GLU A 727 17.93 19.05 -21.91
N LEU A 728 16.97 18.21 -22.24
CA LEU A 728 17.06 16.76 -22.04
C LEU A 728 18.12 16.09 -22.93
N ILE A 729 18.48 16.72 -24.07
CA ILE A 729 19.33 16.14 -25.10
C ILE A 729 20.50 17.00 -25.52
N ASN A 730 20.75 18.13 -24.84
CA ASN A 730 21.85 19.03 -25.16
C ASN A 730 23.03 18.97 -24.18
N GLY A 731 22.97 18.09 -23.18
CA GLY A 731 24.01 17.91 -22.18
C GLY A 731 23.95 18.87 -20.98
N LYS A 732 22.95 19.75 -20.87
CA LYS A 732 22.83 20.67 -19.73
C LYS A 732 22.81 19.93 -18.39
N TYR A 733 22.06 18.85 -18.30
CA TYR A 733 21.93 18.03 -17.11
C TYR A 733 22.71 16.71 -17.16
N SER A 734 23.46 16.47 -18.25
CA SER A 734 24.31 15.30 -18.41
C SER A 734 25.45 15.62 -19.41
N LYS A 735 26.50 16.26 -18.92
CA LYS A 735 27.61 16.74 -19.75
C LYS A 735 28.38 15.60 -20.43
N GLU A 736 28.53 14.47 -19.73
CA GLU A 736 29.29 13.31 -20.23
C GLU A 736 28.50 12.48 -21.25
N ASP A 737 27.19 12.51 -21.18
CA ASP A 737 26.29 11.81 -22.10
C ASP A 737 25.06 12.68 -22.43
N PRO A 738 25.12 13.56 -23.43
CA PRO A 738 24.00 14.39 -23.86
C PRO A 738 22.76 13.60 -24.26
N GLU A 739 22.91 12.34 -24.63
CA GLU A 739 21.81 11.45 -25.06
C GLU A 739 21.14 10.70 -23.90
N MET A 740 21.60 10.87 -22.66
CA MET A 740 21.14 10.12 -21.50
C MET A 740 19.62 10.13 -21.33
N PHE A 741 18.98 11.28 -21.56
CA PHE A 741 17.54 11.46 -21.40
C PHE A 741 16.75 11.45 -22.74
N ARG A 742 17.35 10.92 -23.81
CA ARG A 742 16.72 10.80 -25.12
C ARG A 742 15.43 10.02 -25.09
N ASP A 743 15.36 8.95 -24.29
CA ASP A 743 14.15 8.15 -24.18
C ASP A 743 12.99 8.94 -23.57
N ILE A 744 13.25 9.81 -22.60
CA ILE A 744 12.26 10.72 -22.03
C ILE A 744 11.79 11.72 -23.10
N TYR A 745 12.72 12.37 -23.79
CA TYR A 745 12.43 13.29 -24.90
C TYR A 745 11.55 12.61 -25.96
N ASN A 746 11.92 11.42 -26.39
CA ASN A 746 11.18 10.66 -27.39
C ASN A 746 9.78 10.26 -26.91
N SER A 747 9.63 9.90 -25.65
CA SER A 747 8.31 9.54 -25.07
C SER A 747 7.30 10.69 -25.11
N LEU A 748 7.78 11.92 -25.09
CA LEU A 748 6.96 13.14 -25.12
C LEU A 748 6.61 13.59 -26.53
N LEU A 749 7.47 13.38 -27.51
CA LEU A 749 7.33 13.97 -28.85
C LEU A 749 7.10 12.96 -29.97
N ASN A 750 7.49 11.71 -29.79
CA ASN A 750 7.46 10.70 -30.84
C ASN A 750 6.51 9.55 -30.51
N THR A 751 5.66 9.22 -31.46
CA THR A 751 4.87 7.98 -31.38
C THR A 751 5.81 6.78 -31.56
N GLN A 752 5.77 5.84 -30.61
CA GLN A 752 6.53 4.59 -30.65
C GLN A 752 5.57 3.41 -30.85
N GLU A 753 6.07 2.22 -31.16
CA GLU A 753 5.24 1.03 -31.41
C GLU A 753 4.20 0.84 -30.30
N GLY A 754 2.91 0.93 -30.66
CA GLY A 754 1.77 0.75 -29.77
C GLY A 754 1.53 1.86 -28.74
N ARG A 755 2.31 2.97 -28.78
CA ARG A 755 2.23 4.03 -27.78
C ARG A 755 2.21 5.42 -28.45
N ARG A 756 1.19 6.22 -28.13
CA ARG A 756 1.11 7.62 -28.59
C ARG A 756 2.17 8.48 -27.90
N ALA A 757 2.67 9.49 -28.58
CA ALA A 757 3.52 10.52 -27.99
C ALA A 757 2.76 11.20 -26.84
N ASP A 758 3.48 11.52 -25.77
CA ASP A 758 2.94 12.15 -24.56
C ASP A 758 1.65 11.48 -24.05
N THR A 759 1.71 10.17 -23.85
CA THR A 759 0.59 9.33 -23.39
C THR A 759 -0.10 9.88 -22.14
N TYR A 760 0.65 10.57 -21.28
CA TYR A 760 0.17 11.09 -20.01
C TYR A 760 -0.11 12.59 -20.01
N PHE A 761 -0.22 13.22 -21.20
CA PHE A 761 -0.61 14.64 -21.38
C PHE A 761 0.25 15.63 -20.56
N ILE A 762 1.52 15.34 -20.40
CA ILE A 762 2.46 16.20 -19.64
C ILE A 762 2.57 17.58 -20.30
N LEU A 763 2.79 17.65 -21.63
CA LEU A 763 2.91 18.92 -22.34
C LEU A 763 1.57 19.66 -22.42
N LYS A 764 0.46 18.93 -22.53
CA LYS A 764 -0.88 19.51 -22.56
C LYS A 764 -1.24 20.24 -21.27
N ASP A 765 -0.85 19.66 -20.13
CA ASP A 765 -1.13 20.21 -18.81
C ASP A 765 -0.02 21.13 -18.28
N PHE A 766 1.10 21.27 -19.00
CA PHE A 766 2.28 21.99 -18.51
C PHE A 766 1.99 23.44 -18.13
N CYS A 767 1.37 24.23 -19.02
CA CYS A 767 1.09 25.63 -18.77
C CYS A 767 0.10 25.81 -17.59
N SER A 768 -0.95 25.00 -17.54
CA SER A 768 -1.90 25.07 -16.42
C SER A 768 -1.25 24.67 -15.08
N TYR A 769 -0.30 23.73 -15.10
CA TYR A 769 0.50 23.37 -13.93
C TYR A 769 1.42 24.51 -13.50
N ALA A 770 2.12 25.13 -14.43
CA ALA A 770 2.96 26.31 -14.14
C ALA A 770 2.15 27.47 -13.54
N ASP A 771 0.95 27.72 -14.06
CA ASP A 771 0.01 28.72 -13.51
C ASP A 771 -0.47 28.34 -12.10
N ALA A 772 -0.74 27.06 -11.86
CA ALA A 772 -1.08 26.54 -10.54
C ALA A 772 0.07 26.75 -9.53
N GLN A 773 1.31 26.54 -9.94
CA GLN A 773 2.49 26.80 -9.11
C GLN A 773 2.65 28.31 -8.77
N LYS A 774 2.35 29.20 -9.71
CA LYS A 774 2.31 30.64 -9.43
C LYS A 774 1.23 31.01 -8.40
N LYS A 775 0.05 30.40 -8.50
CA LYS A 775 -1.02 30.58 -7.50
C LYS A 775 -0.60 30.16 -6.10
N ILE A 776 0.19 29.07 -5.98
CA ILE A 776 0.76 28.66 -4.69
C ILE A 776 1.66 29.78 -4.12
N ASP A 777 2.58 30.31 -4.92
CA ASP A 777 3.46 31.42 -4.51
C ASP A 777 2.66 32.64 -4.02
N GLU A 778 1.69 33.06 -4.78
CA GLU A 778 0.79 34.18 -4.45
C GLU A 778 0.03 33.95 -3.15
N ARG A 779 -0.55 32.76 -2.98
CA ARG A 779 -1.34 32.42 -1.77
C ARG A 779 -0.47 32.29 -0.53
N TYR A 780 0.76 31.79 -0.65
CA TYR A 780 1.66 31.61 0.48
C TYR A 780 2.11 32.97 1.08
N ARG A 781 2.17 34.04 0.27
CA ARG A 781 2.49 35.40 0.72
C ARG A 781 1.45 36.00 1.66
N ASP A 782 0.19 35.60 1.54
CA ASP A 782 -0.86 35.97 2.50
C ASP A 782 -0.90 34.93 3.64
N GLU A 783 -0.03 35.13 4.62
CA GLU A 783 0.17 34.23 5.76
C GLU A 783 -1.15 33.91 6.49
N LYS A 784 -2.04 34.91 6.62
CA LYS A 784 -3.33 34.72 7.28
C LYS A 784 -4.26 33.81 6.47
N SER A 785 -4.36 34.06 5.20
CA SER A 785 -5.19 33.24 4.29
C SER A 785 -4.61 31.84 4.13
N TRP A 786 -3.28 31.72 4.03
CA TRP A 786 -2.60 30.44 3.96
C TRP A 786 -2.85 29.58 5.19
N ALA A 787 -2.63 30.15 6.40
CA ALA A 787 -2.87 29.46 7.66
C ALA A 787 -4.32 28.94 7.75
N LYS A 788 -5.30 29.79 7.40
CA LYS A 788 -6.72 29.42 7.38
C LYS A 788 -6.96 28.23 6.44
N THR A 789 -6.41 28.28 5.22
CA THR A 789 -6.57 27.20 4.24
C THR A 789 -6.01 25.86 4.72
N VAL A 790 -4.78 25.85 5.25
CA VAL A 790 -4.17 24.58 5.70
C VAL A 790 -4.83 24.03 6.96
N MET A 791 -5.36 24.90 7.83
CA MET A 791 -6.19 24.48 8.98
C MET A 791 -7.50 23.84 8.49
N ILE A 792 -8.19 24.43 7.52
CA ILE A 792 -9.42 23.86 6.94
C ILE A 792 -9.13 22.49 6.34
N ASN A 793 -8.02 22.33 5.61
CA ASN A 793 -7.63 21.02 5.08
C ASN A 793 -7.52 19.98 6.20
N SER A 794 -6.77 20.29 7.26
CA SER A 794 -6.61 19.37 8.39
C SER A 794 -7.95 19.05 9.07
N PHE A 795 -8.74 20.06 9.38
CA PHE A 795 -9.98 19.91 10.17
C PHE A 795 -11.12 19.25 9.42
N LYS A 796 -11.06 19.26 8.09
CA LYS A 796 -12.04 18.61 7.20
C LYS A 796 -11.62 17.19 6.77
N ALA A 797 -10.55 16.64 7.33
CA ALA A 797 -10.02 15.33 6.94
C ALA A 797 -10.80 14.14 7.54
N GLY A 798 -11.81 14.36 8.37
CA GLY A 798 -12.55 13.31 9.08
C GLY A 798 -13.11 12.21 8.20
N LYS A 799 -13.64 12.55 7.03
CA LYS A 799 -14.12 11.59 6.03
C LYS A 799 -13.08 10.56 5.63
N PHE A 800 -11.81 10.93 5.63
CA PHE A 800 -10.71 10.10 5.14
C PHE A 800 -10.06 9.25 6.23
N SER A 801 -10.69 9.07 7.38
CA SER A 801 -10.32 8.04 8.34
C SER A 801 -10.61 6.64 7.78
N SER A 802 -9.65 5.73 7.92
CA SER A 802 -9.88 4.31 7.61
C SER A 802 -10.92 3.66 8.54
N ASP A 803 -11.19 4.27 9.69
CA ASP A 803 -12.28 3.82 10.57
C ASP A 803 -13.64 3.96 9.87
N ARG A 804 -13.91 5.07 9.21
CA ARG A 804 -15.11 5.26 8.37
C ARG A 804 -15.15 4.21 7.26
N THR A 805 -14.05 4.03 6.53
CA THR A 805 -13.97 3.05 5.43
C THR A 805 -14.30 1.64 5.93
N ILE A 806 -13.71 1.23 7.04
CA ILE A 806 -13.93 -0.11 7.61
C ILE A 806 -15.36 -0.27 8.15
N GLU A 807 -15.95 0.76 8.77
CA GLU A 807 -17.38 0.70 9.15
C GLU A 807 -18.28 0.44 7.94
N GLU A 808 -18.00 1.08 6.81
CA GLU A 808 -18.75 0.86 5.57
C GLU A 808 -18.55 -0.56 5.02
N TYR A 809 -17.30 -1.06 4.95
CA TYR A 809 -17.03 -2.45 4.55
C TYR A 809 -17.72 -3.45 5.49
N ALA A 810 -17.58 -3.27 6.80
CA ALA A 810 -18.08 -4.19 7.81
C ALA A 810 -19.62 -4.29 7.79
N THR A 811 -20.31 -3.16 7.65
CA THR A 811 -21.77 -3.08 7.70
C THR A 811 -22.42 -3.37 6.34
N GLU A 812 -21.86 -2.87 5.25
CA GLU A 812 -22.47 -2.93 3.92
C GLU A 812 -22.06 -4.17 3.11
N ILE A 813 -20.81 -4.63 3.23
CA ILE A 813 -20.28 -5.77 2.45
C ILE A 813 -20.17 -7.03 3.31
N TRP A 814 -19.35 -7.00 4.36
CA TRP A 814 -19.00 -8.21 5.11
C TRP A 814 -20.07 -8.65 6.10
N LYS A 815 -20.94 -7.76 6.52
CA LYS A 815 -21.96 -8.02 7.54
C LYS A 815 -21.35 -8.55 8.84
N LEU A 816 -20.29 -7.87 9.31
CA LEU A 816 -19.60 -8.20 10.56
C LEU A 816 -20.33 -7.61 11.77
N THR A 817 -20.16 -8.25 12.91
CA THR A 817 -20.61 -7.76 14.21
C THR A 817 -19.41 -7.44 15.09
N LYS A 818 -19.42 -6.30 15.76
CA LYS A 818 -18.40 -5.93 16.75
C LYS A 818 -18.40 -6.97 17.87
N THR A 819 -17.21 -7.41 18.25
CA THR A 819 -17.01 -8.49 19.22
C THR A 819 -16.02 -8.00 20.29
N PRO A 820 -16.49 -7.24 21.30
CA PRO A 820 -15.63 -6.72 22.35
C PRO A 820 -14.94 -7.83 23.14
N VAL A 821 -13.67 -7.64 23.44
CA VAL A 821 -12.85 -8.61 24.16
C VAL A 821 -12.72 -8.22 25.63
N LYS A 822 -12.94 -9.18 26.52
CA LYS A 822 -12.72 -9.04 27.97
C LYS A 822 -11.49 -9.84 28.38
N VAL A 823 -10.54 -9.18 29.00
CA VAL A 823 -9.41 -9.85 29.65
C VAL A 823 -9.86 -10.27 31.05
N GLN A 824 -9.77 -11.57 31.34
CA GLN A 824 -10.15 -12.13 32.64
C GLN A 824 -8.99 -12.09 33.64
#